data_5c64c1b8deeb369e613054966c685732
#
_entry.id   5c64c1b8deeb369e613054966c685732
#
_cell.length_a   1.000
_cell.length_b   1.000
_cell.length_c   1.000
_cell.angle_alpha   90.00
_cell.angle_beta   90.00
_cell.angle_gamma   90.00
#
_symmetry.space_group_name_H-M   'P 1'
#
loop_
_entity.id
_entity.type
_entity.pdbx_description
1 polymer ?
#
loop_
_entity_poly.entity_id
_entity_poly.type
_entity_poly.pdbx_seq_one_letter_code
_entity_poly.pdbx_strand_id
1 'polypeptide(L)'
;MRLFTSLATVVALAFSPAPLLAQENAPDEPVWAFEESDIPVDPAFQFGVLENGMRYILRQNSTPEGTALVRLHIGSGSLDETESERGLAHFVEHMAFNGSKRIPEGEMIALLEREGLAFGADTNASTGFEQTLYMLNLPRNDEDLLETALMLMRETASELLIKQEAVDRERGIILAERRDRNNFAFQAAVDGFEFSAPDARFVQRLPIGTLEVLENADAEDLRGFYERTYVPENAVLVIVGDYPVELLRERLEHWFADWQGGAEPADPVTGPVEIARTNETDIYVDQALNETVSVTRYAPWVERKDTVANRQQNLLRQVGYGIINRRLATLARAEDAPFRAARFGTGDLFEEARSTNLTVTTSDGEWRSGIIAAGTELRKALQYGFSEAEVAEQIARLRTSIENSARSANTRSNGALISAALGLVQGDNVPSTPESSLERFEKFVDQITPETAFAAVLADTAELTDPLIRYQGRTEPEGSADGLTSAWAEVEAAEINPPEFVEMAEFAYQDFGTPGEIVFDEVEERLGIRKIRFANGVMLNLKQTDISEDRIQFRLRLDGGNLLNTKDAPLTTALVSSLAGGGLGEHSQDELVSILAGRSVRFAVSSANNGFQMSGTTTPRDLLLQMQLLTAGITDPGYRPEAVERFRRGVAQFFASLDATPGQALGNNIGAILSDGDPRFSLQSEEAYDALSFEQLRKDISDRFANGAIEIAIVGDFDQQEAIDAVAATIGALPKRETEFQPREEARERTFTADREKRTITHSGEPDQALIRIVWPTTDDSNHAENIRLSLLARVVQIRLQEVLREELGQAYSPGANSSLSRTWRGYGTFNINVAVDYEQLDAANSAIMGMIAGLREGVELDTVDRARAPLLERYDNLLKTLGGWMSLVDNAQSEAERLERYFSAPVMINAVTPDDVRDAARTYLSPQDAVRIQVVPEQATAE
;
A
#
# COMPACT_ATOMS: atom_id res chain seq x y z
N MET A 1 -49.36 59.22 23.34
CA MET A 1 -50.30 60.06 24.16
C MET A 1 -51.14 59.09 25.01
N ARG A 2 -50.96 59.23 26.32
CA ARG A 2 -51.81 58.78 27.45
C ARG A 2 -51.98 57.24 27.62
N LEU A 3 -51.51 56.63 28.67
CA LEU A 3 -51.56 56.75 30.13
C LEU A 3 -52.49 55.69 30.75
N PHE A 4 -51.84 54.88 31.60
CA PHE A 4 -52.24 54.24 32.89
C PHE A 4 -53.68 53.66 33.08
N THR A 5 -53.73 52.47 33.60
CA THR A 5 -53.98 52.27 35.05
C THR A 5 -53.85 50.79 35.47
N SER A 6 -53.23 50.62 36.64
CA SER A 6 -53.08 49.38 37.40
C SER A 6 -54.41 48.91 38.02
N LEU A 7 -54.59 47.60 38.13
CA LEU A 7 -55.38 47.06 39.26
C LEU A 7 -54.84 45.70 39.69
N ALA A 8 -54.39 45.63 40.92
CA ALA A 8 -54.03 44.45 41.60
C ALA A 8 -55.28 43.72 42.12
N THR A 9 -55.33 42.41 41.90
CA THR A 9 -56.28 41.57 42.66
C THR A 9 -55.56 40.27 43.06
N VAL A 10 -55.45 40.09 44.38
CA VAL A 10 -55.00 38.89 45.07
C VAL A 10 -56.09 37.83 44.95
N VAL A 11 -55.76 36.61 44.48
CA VAL A 11 -56.63 35.43 44.69
C VAL A 11 -55.76 34.19 44.94
N ALA A 12 -56.09 33.55 46.02
CA ALA A 12 -55.68 32.34 46.65
C ALA A 12 -55.05 31.21 45.87
N LEU A 13 -54.05 30.61 46.46
CA LEU A 13 -53.49 29.33 46.15
C LEU A 13 -54.55 28.22 46.28
N ALA A 14 -54.76 27.45 45.18
CA ALA A 14 -55.29 26.14 45.21
C ALA A 14 -54.24 25.20 44.65
N PHE A 15 -53.68 24.32 45.50
CA PHE A 15 -52.82 23.22 45.08
C PHE A 15 -53.68 22.19 44.32
N SER A 16 -53.40 22.04 43.00
CA SER A 16 -53.81 20.85 42.26
C SER A 16 -52.56 20.09 41.90
N PRO A 17 -52.48 18.77 42.03
CA PRO A 17 -51.28 18.02 41.60
C PRO A 17 -51.23 18.07 40.08
N ALA A 18 -50.10 18.58 39.56
CA ALA A 18 -49.75 18.47 38.18
C ALA A 18 -49.55 16.96 37.82
N PRO A 19 -50.06 16.47 36.68
CA PRO A 19 -49.66 15.18 36.19
C PRO A 19 -48.17 15.20 35.90
N LEU A 20 -47.44 14.20 36.41
CA LEU A 20 -46.12 13.85 35.87
C LEU A 20 -46.35 13.60 34.38
N LEU A 21 -45.90 14.51 33.53
CA LEU A 21 -45.62 14.20 32.15
C LEU A 21 -44.48 13.18 32.21
N ALA A 22 -44.77 11.96 31.76
CA ALA A 22 -43.75 11.03 31.41
C ALA A 22 -42.81 11.76 30.46
N GLN A 23 -41.55 11.84 30.79
CA GLN A 23 -40.52 12.14 29.82
C GLN A 23 -40.72 11.13 28.70
N GLU A 24 -41.22 11.57 27.54
CA GLU A 24 -41.03 10.84 26.32
C GLU A 24 -39.53 10.65 26.24
N ASN A 25 -39.05 9.40 26.35
CA ASN A 25 -37.69 9.05 26.02
C ASN A 25 -37.47 9.61 24.62
N ALA A 26 -36.46 10.44 24.44
CA ALA A 26 -35.92 10.72 23.11
C ALA A 26 -35.76 9.33 22.43
N PRO A 27 -36.08 9.19 21.15
CA PRO A 27 -35.79 7.94 20.46
C PRO A 27 -34.30 7.61 20.72
N ASP A 28 -34.03 6.38 21.17
CA ASP A 28 -32.68 5.91 21.35
C ASP A 28 -31.91 6.21 20.04
N GLU A 29 -30.78 6.87 20.10
CA GLU A 29 -29.95 7.11 18.93
C GLU A 29 -29.55 5.75 18.33
N PRO A 30 -29.52 5.63 16.97
CA PRO A 30 -29.23 4.35 16.33
C PRO A 30 -27.81 3.91 16.72
N VAL A 31 -27.68 2.67 17.17
CA VAL A 31 -26.36 2.11 17.58
C VAL A 31 -25.47 1.88 16.37
N TRP A 32 -26.08 1.60 15.21
CA TRP A 32 -25.38 1.34 13.96
C TRP A 32 -25.99 2.12 12.81
N ALA A 33 -25.17 2.71 11.95
CA ALA A 33 -25.63 3.51 10.81
C ALA A 33 -26.59 2.76 9.86
N PHE A 34 -26.51 1.44 9.78
CA PHE A 34 -27.44 0.65 8.95
C PHE A 34 -28.89 0.64 9.50
N GLU A 35 -29.13 1.01 10.74
CA GLU A 35 -30.49 1.11 11.30
C GLU A 35 -31.29 2.26 10.67
N GLU A 36 -30.59 3.27 10.14
CA GLU A 36 -31.18 4.40 9.42
C GLU A 36 -31.01 4.31 7.89
N SER A 37 -30.52 3.16 7.38
CA SER A 37 -30.24 2.94 5.96
C SER A 37 -31.25 2.01 5.31
N ASP A 38 -31.56 2.22 4.04
CA ASP A 38 -32.31 1.29 3.19
C ASP A 38 -31.41 0.28 2.46
N ILE A 39 -30.09 0.29 2.73
CA ILE A 39 -29.13 -0.68 2.23
C ILE A 39 -29.24 -1.98 3.05
N PRO A 40 -29.50 -3.14 2.42
CA PRO A 40 -29.49 -4.41 3.14
C PRO A 40 -28.08 -4.73 3.66
N VAL A 41 -27.96 -4.84 4.97
CA VAL A 41 -26.70 -5.28 5.61
C VAL A 41 -26.42 -6.75 5.25
N ASP A 42 -25.14 -7.10 5.08
CA ASP A 42 -24.74 -8.49 4.86
C ASP A 42 -25.06 -9.34 6.10
N PRO A 43 -26.00 -10.31 6.00
CA PRO A 43 -26.54 -11.05 7.15
C PRO A 43 -25.52 -12.00 7.80
N ALA A 44 -24.36 -12.20 7.20
CA ALA A 44 -23.32 -13.03 7.79
C ALA A 44 -22.49 -12.28 8.83
N PHE A 45 -22.56 -10.95 8.90
CA PHE A 45 -22.05 -10.21 10.04
C PHE A 45 -22.99 -10.31 11.24
N GLN A 46 -22.43 -10.47 12.42
CA GLN A 46 -23.14 -10.43 13.70
C GLN A 46 -22.71 -9.17 14.44
N PHE A 47 -23.63 -8.27 14.64
CA PHE A 47 -23.45 -7.02 15.36
C PHE A 47 -24.00 -7.16 16.78
N GLY A 48 -23.37 -6.50 17.75
CA GLY A 48 -23.89 -6.50 19.12
C GLY A 48 -23.26 -5.44 19.98
N VAL A 49 -23.85 -5.27 21.16
CA VAL A 49 -23.41 -4.37 22.22
C VAL A 49 -23.39 -5.14 23.51
N LEU A 50 -22.32 -5.05 24.29
CA LEU A 50 -22.24 -5.61 25.65
C LEU A 50 -23.00 -4.72 26.64
N GLU A 51 -23.31 -5.24 27.83
CA GLU A 51 -24.01 -4.46 28.87
C GLU A 51 -23.22 -3.20 29.31
N ASN A 52 -21.90 -3.18 29.12
CA ASN A 52 -21.04 -2.04 29.42
C ASN A 52 -20.92 -1.01 28.27
N GLY A 53 -21.65 -1.19 27.18
CA GLY A 53 -21.66 -0.27 26.03
C GLY A 53 -20.67 -0.63 24.91
N MET A 54 -19.70 -1.53 25.15
CA MET A 54 -18.74 -1.93 24.12
C MET A 54 -19.46 -2.58 22.93
N ARG A 55 -19.18 -2.11 21.72
CA ARG A 55 -19.72 -2.65 20.47
C ARG A 55 -18.82 -3.77 19.91
N TYR A 56 -19.42 -4.67 19.13
CA TYR A 56 -18.65 -5.71 18.46
C TYR A 56 -19.24 -6.10 17.10
N ILE A 57 -18.36 -6.54 16.18
CA ILE A 57 -18.71 -7.09 14.87
C ILE A 57 -17.99 -8.42 14.71
N LEU A 58 -18.73 -9.51 14.55
CA LEU A 58 -18.20 -10.86 14.39
C LEU A 58 -18.62 -11.44 13.04
N ARG A 59 -17.69 -12.14 12.37
CA ARG A 59 -17.99 -12.86 11.14
C ARG A 59 -17.12 -14.10 10.98
N GLN A 60 -17.75 -15.25 10.82
CA GLN A 60 -17.05 -16.45 10.38
C GLN A 60 -16.71 -16.37 8.90
N ASN A 61 -15.44 -16.65 8.55
CA ASN A 61 -14.95 -16.72 7.18
C ASN A 61 -13.68 -17.56 7.10
N SER A 62 -13.58 -18.46 6.12
CA SER A 62 -12.47 -19.40 5.96
C SER A 62 -11.56 -19.06 4.76
N THR A 63 -11.41 -17.79 4.42
CA THR A 63 -10.53 -17.36 3.33
C THR A 63 -9.53 -16.32 3.82
N PRO A 64 -8.26 -16.71 4.05
CA PRO A 64 -7.68 -18.07 4.01
C PRO A 64 -8.19 -18.98 5.14
N GLU A 65 -8.29 -20.28 4.84
CA GLU A 65 -8.70 -21.32 5.80
C GLU A 65 -7.80 -21.32 7.05
N GLY A 66 -8.43 -21.47 8.22
CA GLY A 66 -7.74 -21.56 9.50
C GLY A 66 -7.03 -20.26 9.93
N THR A 67 -7.43 -19.10 9.42
CA THR A 67 -6.87 -17.80 9.84
C THR A 67 -7.94 -16.86 10.36
N ALA A 68 -7.54 -15.86 11.16
CA ALA A 68 -8.46 -14.82 11.61
C ALA A 68 -7.76 -13.46 11.76
N LEU A 69 -8.55 -12.40 11.71
CA LEU A 69 -8.13 -11.03 11.96
C LEU A 69 -8.91 -10.47 13.14
N VAL A 70 -8.20 -9.92 14.12
CA VAL A 70 -8.76 -9.25 15.30
C VAL A 70 -8.38 -7.79 15.26
N ARG A 71 -9.37 -6.90 15.43
CA ARG A 71 -9.19 -5.44 15.44
C ARG A 71 -9.89 -4.85 16.64
N LEU A 72 -9.16 -4.15 17.50
CA LEU A 72 -9.72 -3.31 18.53
C LEU A 72 -9.63 -1.86 18.06
N HIS A 73 -10.77 -1.28 17.79
CA HIS A 73 -10.92 0.13 17.43
C HIS A 73 -11.30 0.92 18.67
N ILE A 74 -10.56 1.98 18.94
CA ILE A 74 -10.87 2.99 19.95
C ILE A 74 -11.21 4.28 19.18
N GLY A 75 -12.40 4.83 19.38
CA GLY A 75 -12.89 6.07 18.73
C GLY A 75 -12.22 7.32 19.32
N SER A 76 -10.90 7.28 19.48
CA SER A 76 -10.13 8.40 19.96
C SER A 76 -8.76 8.44 19.30
N GLY A 77 -8.37 9.63 18.87
CA GLY A 77 -7.11 9.90 18.23
C GLY A 77 -6.53 11.26 18.63
N SER A 78 -5.73 11.84 17.78
CA SER A 78 -5.05 13.12 18.10
C SER A 78 -5.99 14.32 18.22
N LEU A 79 -7.20 14.26 17.65
CA LEU A 79 -8.20 15.32 17.81
C LEU A 79 -8.80 15.40 19.23
N ASP A 80 -8.72 14.32 20.01
CA ASP A 80 -9.16 14.31 21.41
C ASP A 80 -8.17 14.94 22.39
N GLU A 81 -6.98 15.26 21.91
CA GLU A 81 -5.91 15.85 22.71
C GLU A 81 -6.18 17.33 23.01
N THR A 82 -5.88 17.76 24.23
CA THR A 82 -5.77 19.16 24.60
C THR A 82 -4.45 19.76 24.06
N GLU A 83 -4.23 21.07 24.27
CA GLU A 83 -2.97 21.71 23.84
C GLU A 83 -1.72 21.09 24.51
N SER A 84 -1.85 20.67 25.77
CA SER A 84 -0.76 20.04 26.51
C SER A 84 -0.60 18.55 26.28
N GLU A 85 -1.48 17.94 25.46
CA GLU A 85 -1.50 16.51 25.20
C GLU A 85 -1.08 16.14 23.76
N ARG A 86 -0.64 17.12 22.97
CA ARG A 86 -0.36 16.94 21.52
C ARG A 86 0.70 15.85 21.25
N GLY A 87 0.24 14.65 20.86
CA GLY A 87 1.03 13.44 20.64
C GLY A 87 0.80 12.34 21.66
N LEU A 88 -0.04 12.56 22.68
CA LEU A 88 -0.29 11.55 23.71
C LEU A 88 -1.13 10.37 23.22
N ALA A 89 -2.03 10.58 22.26
CA ALA A 89 -2.78 9.49 21.64
C ALA A 89 -1.83 8.45 21.02
N HIS A 90 -0.86 8.90 20.24
CA HIS A 90 0.17 8.06 19.65
C HIS A 90 1.11 7.48 20.71
N PHE A 91 1.46 8.25 21.72
CA PHE A 91 2.31 7.74 22.80
C PHE A 91 1.62 6.62 23.60
N VAL A 92 0.31 6.72 23.87
CA VAL A 92 -0.48 5.66 24.51
C VAL A 92 -0.53 4.41 23.64
N GLU A 93 -0.62 4.55 22.32
CA GLU A 93 -0.51 3.43 21.39
C GLU A 93 0.80 2.64 21.60
N HIS A 94 1.93 3.33 21.69
CA HIS A 94 3.22 2.72 21.99
C HIS A 94 3.25 2.05 23.35
N MET A 95 2.63 2.66 24.36
CA MET A 95 2.57 2.10 25.72
C MET A 95 1.78 0.78 25.78
N ALA A 96 0.93 0.49 24.80
CA ALA A 96 0.23 -0.80 24.70
C ALA A 96 1.18 -2.00 24.62
N PHE A 97 2.39 -1.81 24.14
CA PHE A 97 3.43 -2.84 24.04
C PHE A 97 4.40 -2.86 25.25
N ASN A 98 4.27 -1.89 26.18
CA ASN A 98 5.22 -1.61 27.25
C ASN A 98 4.74 -2.05 28.64
N GLY A 99 3.95 -3.10 28.69
CA GLY A 99 3.55 -3.77 29.92
C GLY A 99 2.15 -3.41 30.40
N SER A 100 1.47 -4.47 30.82
CA SER A 100 0.13 -4.43 31.36
C SER A 100 0.03 -5.26 32.64
N LYS A 101 -1.18 -5.40 33.18
CA LYS A 101 -1.38 -6.11 34.45
C LYS A 101 -0.96 -7.57 34.43
N ARG A 102 -1.21 -8.28 33.30
CA ARG A 102 -0.88 -9.69 33.12
C ARG A 102 0.42 -9.92 32.37
N ILE A 103 0.81 -8.97 31.53
CA ILE A 103 1.95 -9.10 30.62
C ILE A 103 3.05 -8.15 31.06
N PRO A 104 4.17 -8.65 31.55
CA PRO A 104 5.33 -7.81 31.86
C PRO A 104 5.84 -7.06 30.62
N GLU A 105 6.50 -5.96 30.87
CA GLU A 105 7.18 -5.19 29.83
C GLU A 105 8.19 -6.05 29.05
N GLY A 106 8.21 -5.91 27.71
CA GLY A 106 9.05 -6.69 26.80
C GLY A 106 8.53 -8.10 26.49
N GLU A 107 7.52 -8.60 27.22
CA GLU A 107 7.04 -9.98 27.05
C GLU A 107 5.93 -10.11 26.00
N MET A 108 5.21 -9.04 25.69
CA MET A 108 4.10 -9.12 24.73
C MET A 108 4.58 -9.53 23.34
N ILE A 109 5.63 -8.90 22.83
CA ILE A 109 6.20 -9.22 21.50
C ILE A 109 6.78 -10.64 21.52
N ALA A 110 7.52 -11.00 22.58
CA ALA A 110 8.09 -12.34 22.71
C ALA A 110 7.01 -13.43 22.76
N LEU A 111 5.89 -13.19 23.45
CA LEU A 111 4.74 -14.08 23.49
C LEU A 111 4.15 -14.29 22.10
N LEU A 112 3.89 -13.22 21.36
CA LEU A 112 3.33 -13.27 20.01
C LEU A 112 4.27 -13.99 19.04
N GLU A 113 5.58 -13.75 19.13
CA GLU A 113 6.57 -14.45 18.31
C GLU A 113 6.62 -15.96 18.58
N ARG A 114 6.49 -16.37 19.86
CA ARG A 114 6.37 -17.81 20.21
C ARG A 114 5.10 -18.43 19.63
N GLU A 115 4.02 -17.65 19.53
CA GLU A 115 2.78 -18.04 18.89
C GLU A 115 2.82 -17.97 17.35
N GLY A 116 3.95 -17.62 16.76
CA GLY A 116 4.16 -17.60 15.31
C GLY A 116 3.76 -16.29 14.64
N LEU A 117 3.38 -15.24 15.40
CA LEU A 117 3.09 -13.92 14.87
C LEU A 117 4.38 -13.08 14.78
N ALA A 118 4.63 -12.50 13.61
CA ALA A 118 5.76 -11.61 13.43
C ALA A 118 5.38 -10.16 13.79
N PHE A 119 6.17 -9.51 14.64
CA PHE A 119 5.97 -8.10 14.94
C PHE A 119 6.10 -7.23 13.68
N GLY A 120 5.19 -6.28 13.51
CA GLY A 120 5.09 -5.41 12.33
C GLY A 120 4.32 -6.02 11.16
N ALA A 121 4.32 -7.35 10.98
CA ALA A 121 3.58 -8.02 9.90
C ALA A 121 2.22 -8.56 10.38
N ASP A 122 2.19 -9.21 11.56
CA ASP A 122 0.99 -9.85 12.10
C ASP A 122 0.44 -9.12 13.33
N THR A 123 1.26 -8.27 13.94
CA THR A 123 0.92 -7.42 15.09
C THR A 123 1.30 -6.00 14.79
N ASN A 124 0.34 -5.09 14.85
CA ASN A 124 0.57 -3.67 14.61
C ASN A 124 -0.49 -2.82 15.32
N ALA A 125 -0.24 -1.51 15.40
CA ALA A 125 -1.22 -0.53 15.80
C ALA A 125 -1.06 0.74 14.96
N SER A 126 -2.05 1.63 14.99
CA SER A 126 -1.97 2.91 14.30
C SER A 126 -2.87 3.94 14.97
N THR A 127 -2.35 5.15 15.12
CA THR A 127 -3.10 6.31 15.61
C THR A 127 -3.36 7.29 14.47
N GLY A 128 -4.63 7.62 14.27
CA GLY A 128 -5.10 8.65 13.36
C GLY A 128 -5.54 9.91 14.07
N PHE A 129 -6.28 10.75 13.36
CA PHE A 129 -6.87 11.95 13.93
C PHE A 129 -8.03 11.63 14.88
N GLU A 130 -8.89 10.68 14.52
CA GLU A 130 -10.16 10.37 15.18
C GLU A 130 -10.19 8.99 15.84
N GLN A 131 -9.13 8.19 15.69
CA GLN A 131 -9.12 6.81 16.15
C GLN A 131 -7.73 6.26 16.44
N THR A 132 -7.70 5.22 17.27
CA THR A 132 -6.55 4.33 17.45
C THR A 132 -6.99 2.89 17.17
N LEU A 133 -6.25 2.16 16.33
CA LEU A 133 -6.59 0.81 15.89
C LEU A 133 -5.47 -0.17 16.25
N TYR A 134 -5.80 -1.21 17.02
CA TYR A 134 -4.89 -2.32 17.35
C TYR A 134 -5.23 -3.54 16.52
N MET A 135 -4.22 -4.24 16.00
CA MET A 135 -4.36 -5.27 14.99
C MET A 135 -3.57 -6.54 15.34
N LEU A 136 -4.25 -7.69 15.29
CA LEU A 136 -3.63 -9.01 15.33
C LEU A 136 -4.13 -9.84 14.14
N ASN A 137 -3.20 -10.49 13.43
CA ASN A 137 -3.46 -11.44 12.34
C ASN A 137 -3.11 -12.84 12.82
N LEU A 138 -4.11 -13.64 13.12
CA LEU A 138 -3.92 -14.98 13.67
C LEU A 138 -3.65 -15.96 12.52
N PRO A 139 -2.47 -16.63 12.50
CA PRO A 139 -2.08 -17.51 11.40
C PRO A 139 -2.79 -18.87 11.43
N ARG A 140 -3.42 -19.21 12.55
CA ARG A 140 -4.16 -20.45 12.76
C ARG A 140 -5.40 -20.22 13.63
N ASN A 141 -6.38 -21.13 13.58
CA ASN A 141 -7.66 -21.03 14.28
C ASN A 141 -7.76 -21.90 15.54
N ASP A 142 -6.68 -22.07 16.30
CA ASP A 142 -6.77 -22.75 17.59
C ASP A 142 -7.33 -21.83 18.69
N GLU A 143 -8.00 -22.45 19.69
CA GLU A 143 -8.68 -21.71 20.75
C GLU A 143 -7.69 -21.03 21.69
N ASP A 144 -6.50 -21.60 21.93
CA ASP A 144 -5.50 -21.03 22.85
C ASP A 144 -4.92 -19.73 22.25
N LEU A 145 -4.72 -19.68 20.92
CA LEU A 145 -4.28 -18.46 20.25
C LEU A 145 -5.38 -17.38 20.27
N LEU A 146 -6.65 -17.76 20.10
CA LEU A 146 -7.76 -16.83 20.24
C LEU A 146 -7.85 -16.24 21.66
N GLU A 147 -7.70 -17.11 22.68
CA GLU A 147 -7.67 -16.67 24.10
C GLU A 147 -6.52 -15.67 24.34
N THR A 148 -5.32 -15.99 23.83
CA THR A 148 -4.16 -15.10 23.93
C THR A 148 -4.44 -13.77 23.24
N ALA A 149 -5.01 -13.77 22.05
CA ALA A 149 -5.33 -12.56 21.28
C ALA A 149 -6.36 -11.67 22.02
N LEU A 150 -7.44 -12.28 22.52
CA LEU A 150 -8.48 -11.53 23.25
C LEU A 150 -7.97 -11.03 24.61
N MET A 151 -7.16 -11.81 25.30
CA MET A 151 -6.48 -11.38 26.52
C MET A 151 -5.60 -10.14 26.25
N LEU A 152 -4.78 -10.16 25.18
CA LEU A 152 -3.94 -9.02 24.83
C LEU A 152 -4.76 -7.78 24.44
N MET A 153 -5.83 -7.93 23.67
CA MET A 153 -6.75 -6.82 23.35
C MET A 153 -7.40 -6.25 24.62
N ARG A 154 -7.74 -7.10 25.60
CA ARG A 154 -8.31 -6.65 26.88
C ARG A 154 -7.26 -5.93 27.73
N GLU A 155 -6.03 -6.43 27.77
CA GLU A 155 -4.91 -5.74 28.45
C GLU A 155 -4.66 -4.35 27.84
N THR A 156 -4.66 -4.24 26.52
CA THR A 156 -4.55 -2.97 25.79
C THR A 156 -5.72 -2.03 26.11
N ALA A 157 -6.94 -2.56 26.15
CA ALA A 157 -8.15 -1.77 26.32
C ALA A 157 -8.26 -1.10 27.71
N SER A 158 -7.75 -1.74 28.78
CA SER A 158 -8.03 -1.23 30.12
C SER A 158 -7.01 -1.54 31.22
N GLU A 159 -5.92 -2.24 30.93
CA GLU A 159 -5.02 -2.77 31.94
C GLU A 159 -3.55 -2.32 31.76
N LEU A 160 -3.31 -1.29 30.95
CA LEU A 160 -1.97 -0.74 30.75
C LEU A 160 -1.42 -0.18 32.05
N LEU A 161 -0.17 -0.47 32.37
CA LEU A 161 0.47 0.01 33.62
C LEU A 161 1.02 1.42 33.48
N ILE A 162 1.45 1.84 32.32
CA ILE A 162 2.01 3.17 32.01
C ILE A 162 2.99 3.63 33.12
N LYS A 163 4.08 2.87 33.28
CA LYS A 163 5.11 3.17 34.27
C LYS A 163 6.05 4.26 33.76
N GLN A 164 6.53 5.14 34.67
CA GLN A 164 7.41 6.23 34.30
C GLN A 164 8.68 5.74 33.58
N GLU A 165 9.30 4.65 34.08
CA GLU A 165 10.50 4.11 33.45
C GLU A 165 10.27 3.60 32.03
N ALA A 166 9.08 3.07 31.74
CA ALA A 166 8.69 2.65 30.38
C ALA A 166 8.42 3.87 29.48
N VAL A 167 7.74 4.89 30.01
CA VAL A 167 7.51 6.18 29.30
C VAL A 167 8.83 6.82 28.92
N ASP A 168 9.81 6.87 29.85
CA ASP A 168 11.11 7.49 29.60
C ASP A 168 11.93 6.76 28.52
N ARG A 169 11.80 5.43 28.43
CA ARG A 169 12.42 4.64 27.33
C ARG A 169 11.69 4.82 26.01
N GLU A 170 10.37 4.69 26.02
CA GLU A 170 9.56 4.76 24.79
C GLU A 170 9.59 6.16 24.17
N ARG A 171 9.78 7.20 24.97
CA ARG A 171 10.01 8.58 24.50
C ARG A 171 11.11 8.65 23.43
N GLY A 172 12.24 7.97 23.65
CA GLY A 172 13.35 7.93 22.69
C GLY A 172 12.93 7.33 21.36
N ILE A 173 12.10 6.29 21.40
CA ILE A 173 11.59 5.60 20.19
C ILE A 173 10.63 6.50 19.41
N ILE A 174 9.71 7.18 20.10
CA ILE A 174 8.76 8.13 19.47
C ILE A 174 9.50 9.31 18.84
N LEU A 175 10.51 9.85 19.54
CA LEU A 175 11.33 10.92 18.99
C LEU A 175 12.14 10.45 17.75
N ALA A 176 12.64 9.20 17.76
CA ALA A 176 13.29 8.61 16.59
C ALA A 176 12.31 8.44 15.43
N GLU A 177 11.09 7.98 15.68
CA GLU A 177 10.05 7.88 14.66
C GLU A 177 9.69 9.24 14.07
N ARG A 178 9.48 10.23 14.94
CA ARG A 178 9.19 11.60 14.50
C ARG A 178 10.29 12.17 13.63
N ARG A 179 11.55 11.97 13.99
CA ARG A 179 12.71 12.34 13.16
C ARG A 179 12.68 11.62 11.81
N ASP A 180 12.50 10.30 11.80
CA ASP A 180 12.54 9.50 10.59
C ASP A 180 11.38 9.85 9.61
N ARG A 181 10.24 10.28 10.14
CA ARG A 181 9.08 10.77 9.36
C ARG A 181 9.23 12.21 8.89
N ASN A 182 10.05 13.03 9.56
CA ASN A 182 10.25 14.43 9.18
C ASN A 182 11.15 14.53 7.94
N ASN A 183 10.53 14.55 6.77
CA ASN A 183 11.18 14.70 5.48
C ASN A 183 10.46 15.73 4.61
N PHE A 184 11.05 16.08 3.49
CA PHE A 184 10.51 17.10 2.56
C PHE A 184 9.03 16.87 2.18
N ALA A 185 8.60 15.63 2.01
CA ALA A 185 7.22 15.31 1.64
C ALA A 185 6.25 15.55 2.81
N PHE A 186 6.64 15.20 4.04
CA PHE A 186 5.86 15.47 5.23
C PHE A 186 5.75 16.98 5.50
N GLN A 187 6.84 17.71 5.38
CA GLN A 187 6.85 19.18 5.57
C GLN A 187 5.97 19.88 4.54
N ALA A 188 6.05 19.47 3.26
CA ALA A 188 5.18 20.00 2.21
C ALA A 188 3.69 19.70 2.47
N ALA A 189 3.36 18.54 3.05
CA ALA A 189 2.00 18.17 3.40
C ALA A 189 1.49 19.01 4.58
N VAL A 190 2.30 19.25 5.61
CA VAL A 190 1.95 20.10 6.76
C VAL A 190 1.67 21.54 6.30
N ASP A 191 2.57 22.11 5.52
CA ASP A 191 2.39 23.43 4.93
C ASP A 191 1.11 23.51 4.07
N GLY A 192 0.83 22.45 3.30
CA GLY A 192 -0.41 22.32 2.54
C GLY A 192 -1.68 22.31 3.41
N PHE A 193 -1.64 21.66 4.57
CA PHE A 193 -2.75 21.70 5.54
C PHE A 193 -2.91 23.10 6.14
N GLU A 194 -1.80 23.76 6.51
CA GLU A 194 -1.82 25.12 7.04
C GLU A 194 -2.38 26.11 6.02
N PHE A 195 -2.03 25.99 4.75
CA PHE A 195 -2.64 26.80 3.68
C PHE A 195 -4.11 26.47 3.48
N SER A 196 -4.47 25.20 3.48
CA SER A 196 -5.85 24.76 3.19
C SER A 196 -6.84 25.18 4.25
N ALA A 197 -6.48 25.07 5.52
CA ALA A 197 -7.35 25.28 6.66
C ALA A 197 -6.59 25.81 7.89
N PRO A 198 -6.07 27.06 7.84
CA PRO A 198 -5.14 27.59 8.84
C PRO A 198 -5.69 27.62 10.27
N ASP A 199 -7.00 27.77 10.42
CA ASP A 199 -7.66 27.87 11.73
C ASP A 199 -8.24 26.53 12.21
N ALA A 200 -8.14 25.47 11.40
CA ALA A 200 -8.71 24.19 11.75
C ALA A 200 -7.87 23.44 12.82
N ARG A 201 -8.58 22.81 13.75
CA ARG A 201 -7.95 22.06 14.84
C ARG A 201 -7.10 20.90 14.33
N PHE A 202 -7.54 20.17 13.28
CA PHE A 202 -6.79 19.02 12.74
C PHE A 202 -5.39 19.41 12.26
N VAL A 203 -5.18 20.62 11.78
CA VAL A 203 -3.85 21.12 11.37
C VAL A 203 -2.88 21.15 12.53
N GLN A 204 -3.40 21.43 13.73
CA GLN A 204 -2.62 21.52 14.97
C GLN A 204 -2.54 20.19 15.75
N ARG A 205 -3.21 19.16 15.28
CA ARG A 205 -3.35 17.85 15.94
C ARG A 205 -2.80 16.69 15.08
N LEU A 206 -1.63 16.91 14.48
CA LEU A 206 -0.96 15.81 13.78
C LEU A 206 -0.64 14.69 14.78
N PRO A 207 -0.98 13.43 14.47
CA PRO A 207 -0.80 12.30 15.40
C PRO A 207 0.62 12.11 15.93
N ILE A 208 1.64 12.49 15.14
CA ILE A 208 3.04 12.42 15.54
C ILE A 208 3.39 13.38 16.72
N GLY A 209 2.52 14.32 17.04
CA GLY A 209 2.67 15.24 18.15
C GLY A 209 3.71 16.34 17.97
N THR A 210 3.90 17.11 19.04
CA THR A 210 4.89 18.17 19.11
C THR A 210 6.09 17.77 19.95
N LEU A 211 7.26 18.26 19.56
CA LEU A 211 8.50 18.00 20.31
C LEU A 211 8.39 18.42 21.78
N GLU A 212 7.83 19.61 22.03
CA GLU A 212 7.66 20.16 23.39
C GLU A 212 6.85 19.23 24.30
N VAL A 213 5.73 18.69 23.82
CA VAL A 213 4.89 17.77 24.61
C VAL A 213 5.59 16.41 24.76
N LEU A 214 6.11 15.85 23.69
CA LEU A 214 6.75 14.53 23.72
C LEU A 214 7.97 14.47 24.65
N GLU A 215 8.78 15.52 24.69
CA GLU A 215 9.95 15.61 25.59
C GLU A 215 9.58 15.69 27.06
N ASN A 216 8.42 16.25 27.41
CA ASN A 216 8.05 16.58 28.78
C ASN A 216 6.92 15.72 29.36
N ALA A 217 6.13 15.02 28.54
CA ALA A 217 5.01 14.20 29.00
C ALA A 217 5.46 13.13 30.01
N ASP A 218 4.70 12.93 31.05
CA ASP A 218 4.97 11.93 32.07
C ASP A 218 3.88 10.82 32.10
N ALA A 219 4.05 9.85 32.98
CA ALA A 219 3.13 8.74 33.13
C ALA A 219 1.74 9.16 33.63
N GLU A 220 1.61 10.29 34.32
CA GLU A 220 0.31 10.81 34.79
C GLU A 220 -0.46 11.43 33.61
N ASP A 221 0.21 12.16 32.75
CA ASP A 221 -0.36 12.74 31.53
C ASP A 221 -0.92 11.64 30.62
N LEU A 222 -0.09 10.62 30.32
CA LEU A 222 -0.52 9.50 29.45
C LEU A 222 -1.67 8.71 30.08
N ARG A 223 -1.61 8.45 31.40
CA ARG A 223 -2.68 7.75 32.11
C ARG A 223 -3.97 8.55 32.08
N GLY A 224 -3.90 9.88 32.26
CA GLY A 224 -5.07 10.76 32.19
C GLY A 224 -5.75 10.71 30.82
N PHE A 225 -4.97 10.70 29.71
CA PHE A 225 -5.50 10.51 28.37
C PHE A 225 -6.12 9.13 28.19
N TYR A 226 -5.38 8.07 28.55
CA TYR A 226 -5.82 6.68 28.45
C TYR A 226 -7.14 6.41 29.19
N GLU A 227 -7.24 6.77 30.48
CA GLU A 227 -8.42 6.53 31.29
C GLU A 227 -9.66 7.30 30.83
N ARG A 228 -9.45 8.46 30.16
CA ARG A 228 -10.54 9.28 29.60
C ARG A 228 -11.08 8.73 28.30
N THR A 229 -10.23 8.15 27.46
CA THR A 229 -10.58 7.82 26.07
C THR A 229 -10.77 6.32 25.82
N TYR A 230 -10.09 5.45 26.59
CA TYR A 230 -10.21 4.00 26.50
C TYR A 230 -11.32 3.50 27.40
N VAL A 231 -12.56 3.71 26.97
CA VAL A 231 -13.77 3.31 27.67
C VAL A 231 -14.62 2.38 26.80
N PRO A 232 -15.43 1.48 27.40
CA PRO A 232 -16.19 0.49 26.63
C PRO A 232 -17.09 1.10 25.55
N GLU A 233 -17.80 2.18 25.87
CA GLU A 233 -18.74 2.85 24.95
C GLU A 233 -18.02 3.43 23.72
N ASN A 234 -16.71 3.76 23.84
CA ASN A 234 -15.87 4.29 22.76
C ASN A 234 -15.09 3.19 22.01
N ALA A 235 -15.41 1.90 22.23
CA ALA A 235 -14.64 0.79 21.69
C ALA A 235 -15.49 -0.14 20.81
N VAL A 236 -14.89 -0.61 19.71
CA VAL A 236 -15.47 -1.64 18.84
C VAL A 236 -14.46 -2.76 18.63
N LEU A 237 -14.81 -3.99 18.97
CA LEU A 237 -14.02 -5.17 18.64
C LEU A 237 -14.55 -5.83 17.37
N VAL A 238 -13.72 -5.97 16.36
CA VAL A 238 -14.05 -6.61 15.09
C VAL A 238 -13.23 -7.89 14.94
N ILE A 239 -13.91 -9.03 14.75
CA ILE A 239 -13.25 -10.32 14.49
C ILE A 239 -13.83 -10.94 13.22
N VAL A 240 -12.96 -11.21 12.26
CA VAL A 240 -13.30 -11.91 11.02
C VAL A 240 -12.32 -13.07 10.82
N GLY A 241 -12.82 -14.30 10.73
CA GLY A 241 -11.95 -15.44 10.53
C GLY A 241 -12.63 -16.78 10.72
N ASP A 242 -11.85 -17.84 10.71
CA ASP A 242 -12.32 -19.22 10.67
C ASP A 242 -12.60 -19.78 12.09
N TYR A 243 -13.43 -19.07 12.83
CA TYR A 243 -13.97 -19.50 14.12
C TYR A 243 -15.50 -19.47 14.10
N PRO A 244 -16.17 -20.41 14.80
CA PRO A 244 -17.62 -20.31 14.99
C PRO A 244 -18.00 -19.01 15.72
N VAL A 245 -19.03 -18.33 15.25
CA VAL A 245 -19.46 -17.03 15.81
C VAL A 245 -19.86 -17.16 17.30
N GLU A 246 -20.47 -18.29 17.67
CA GLU A 246 -20.88 -18.57 19.05
C GLU A 246 -19.66 -18.63 19.99
N LEU A 247 -18.56 -19.24 19.54
CA LEU A 247 -17.30 -19.27 20.29
C LEU A 247 -16.73 -17.85 20.43
N LEU A 248 -16.69 -17.11 19.33
CA LEU A 248 -16.21 -15.73 19.36
C LEU A 248 -16.98 -14.87 20.34
N ARG A 249 -18.33 -15.00 20.38
CA ARG A 249 -19.19 -14.26 21.30
C ARG A 249 -18.93 -14.66 22.75
N GLU A 250 -18.87 -15.96 23.05
CA GLU A 250 -18.58 -16.48 24.38
C GLU A 250 -17.26 -15.93 24.92
N ARG A 251 -16.19 -15.97 24.10
CA ARG A 251 -14.86 -15.50 24.48
C ARG A 251 -14.80 -13.98 24.61
N LEU A 252 -15.48 -13.26 23.73
CA LEU A 252 -15.61 -11.79 23.82
C LEU A 252 -16.33 -11.39 25.11
N GLU A 253 -17.46 -11.99 25.44
CA GLU A 253 -18.18 -11.74 26.68
C GLU A 253 -17.29 -12.07 27.90
N HIS A 254 -16.56 -13.19 27.88
CA HIS A 254 -15.64 -13.58 28.94
C HIS A 254 -14.56 -12.51 29.21
N TRP A 255 -13.99 -11.94 28.16
CA TRP A 255 -12.88 -11.02 28.30
C TRP A 255 -13.29 -9.56 28.54
N PHE A 256 -14.43 -9.12 28.01
CA PHE A 256 -14.78 -7.71 27.97
C PHE A 256 -16.03 -7.30 28.80
N ALA A 257 -16.86 -8.22 29.25
CA ALA A 257 -18.10 -7.86 29.93
C ALA A 257 -17.86 -7.16 31.29
N ASP A 258 -16.74 -7.39 31.95
CA ASP A 258 -16.37 -6.77 33.22
C ASP A 258 -15.56 -5.46 33.06
N TRP A 259 -15.27 -5.03 31.81
CA TRP A 259 -14.58 -3.79 31.56
C TRP A 259 -15.42 -2.61 32.02
N GLN A 260 -14.87 -1.81 32.93
CA GLN A 260 -15.51 -0.63 33.50
C GLN A 260 -14.80 0.62 32.95
N GLY A 261 -15.57 1.65 32.66
CA GLY A 261 -15.05 2.92 32.15
C GLY A 261 -16.01 4.07 32.40
N GLY A 262 -15.61 5.26 31.96
CA GLY A 262 -16.45 6.45 31.94
C GLY A 262 -17.44 6.43 30.75
N ALA A 263 -18.21 7.49 30.61
CA ALA A 263 -19.02 7.70 29.41
C ALA A 263 -18.15 7.94 28.18
N GLU A 264 -18.67 7.63 27.00
CA GLU A 264 -18.06 7.96 25.72
C GLU A 264 -17.61 9.44 25.68
N PRO A 265 -16.40 9.73 25.21
CA PRO A 265 -15.96 11.11 25.00
C PRO A 265 -16.89 11.82 24.01
N ALA A 266 -17.03 13.13 24.16
CA ALA A 266 -17.74 13.92 23.14
C ALA A 266 -16.93 13.98 21.87
N ASP A 267 -17.60 14.02 20.71
CA ASP A 267 -16.96 14.13 19.41
C ASP A 267 -16.00 15.32 19.39
N PRO A 268 -14.77 15.12 18.89
CA PRO A 268 -13.77 16.18 18.86
C PRO A 268 -14.14 17.27 17.84
N VAL A 269 -13.82 18.50 18.16
CA VAL A 269 -13.90 19.60 17.19
C VAL A 269 -12.79 19.44 16.15
N THR A 270 -13.14 19.46 14.87
CA THR A 270 -12.20 19.26 13.74
C THR A 270 -11.81 20.60 13.08
N GLY A 271 -12.76 21.50 12.91
CA GLY A 271 -12.65 22.78 12.23
C GLY A 271 -12.20 23.97 13.12
N PRO A 272 -12.51 25.20 12.68
CA PRO A 272 -13.29 25.52 11.49
C PRO A 272 -12.49 25.49 10.18
N VAL A 273 -13.16 25.18 9.06
CA VAL A 273 -12.63 25.42 7.72
C VAL A 273 -13.33 26.61 7.09
N GLU A 274 -12.59 27.68 6.78
CA GLU A 274 -13.16 28.90 6.19
C GLU A 274 -13.44 28.73 4.70
N ILE A 275 -14.66 28.30 4.36
CA ILE A 275 -15.10 28.04 2.99
C ILE A 275 -15.19 29.28 2.10
N ALA A 276 -15.23 30.49 2.71
CA ALA A 276 -15.33 31.75 1.99
C ALA A 276 -13.98 32.28 1.44
N ARG A 277 -12.87 31.67 1.79
CA ARG A 277 -11.54 32.04 1.30
C ARG A 277 -11.45 31.92 -0.21
N THR A 278 -10.94 32.98 -0.85
CA THR A 278 -10.86 33.06 -2.32
C THR A 278 -9.63 33.85 -2.74
N ASN A 279 -9.11 33.53 -3.92
CA ASN A 279 -8.05 34.29 -4.59
C ASN A 279 -6.78 34.43 -3.73
N GLU A 280 -6.42 33.35 -3.04
CA GLU A 280 -5.19 33.25 -2.27
C GLU A 280 -4.24 32.29 -2.94
N THR A 281 -2.94 32.55 -2.80
CA THR A 281 -1.88 31.71 -3.36
C THR A 281 -0.88 31.34 -2.30
N ASP A 282 -0.35 30.14 -2.41
CA ASP A 282 0.72 29.62 -1.59
C ASP A 282 1.82 29.04 -2.45
N ILE A 283 3.07 29.18 -2.01
CA ILE A 283 4.26 28.68 -2.72
C ILE A 283 5.19 28.03 -1.72
N TYR A 284 5.34 26.72 -1.85
CA TYR A 284 6.27 25.92 -1.08
C TYR A 284 7.41 25.41 -1.96
N VAL A 285 8.65 25.67 -1.57
CA VAL A 285 9.84 25.31 -2.35
C VAL A 285 10.75 24.38 -1.55
N ASP A 286 11.03 23.21 -2.12
CA ASP A 286 12.03 22.27 -1.64
C ASP A 286 12.65 21.52 -2.83
N GLN A 287 13.97 21.33 -2.80
CA GLN A 287 14.72 20.78 -3.92
C GLN A 287 14.36 19.33 -4.29
N ALA A 288 13.73 18.59 -3.38
CA ALA A 288 13.32 17.20 -3.60
C ALA A 288 11.89 17.07 -4.16
N LEU A 289 11.11 18.17 -4.16
CA LEU A 289 9.72 18.13 -4.58
C LEU A 289 9.53 18.08 -6.09
N ASN A 290 8.44 17.44 -6.50
CA ASN A 290 7.90 17.57 -7.85
C ASN A 290 7.19 18.89 -8.01
N GLU A 291 7.33 19.51 -9.20
CA GLU A 291 6.54 20.66 -9.56
C GLU A 291 5.06 20.29 -9.68
N THR A 292 4.24 20.86 -8.82
CA THR A 292 2.80 20.56 -8.76
C THR A 292 2.02 21.83 -8.47
N VAL A 293 0.93 22.05 -9.20
CA VAL A 293 -0.04 23.13 -8.96
C VAL A 293 -1.38 22.52 -8.58
N SER A 294 -1.95 22.96 -7.47
CA SER A 294 -3.29 22.59 -7.02
C SER A 294 -4.19 23.81 -7.02
N VAL A 295 -5.39 23.67 -7.58
CA VAL A 295 -6.42 24.72 -7.65
C VAL A 295 -7.64 24.20 -6.92
N THR A 296 -8.03 24.89 -5.82
CA THR A 296 -9.02 24.37 -4.88
C THR A 296 -10.10 25.40 -4.59
N ARG A 297 -11.33 24.94 -4.43
CA ARG A 297 -12.45 25.67 -3.85
C ARG A 297 -13.15 24.82 -2.81
N TYR A 298 -13.65 25.46 -1.75
CA TYR A 298 -14.43 24.81 -0.71
C TYR A 298 -15.90 25.16 -0.83
N ALA A 299 -16.74 24.21 -0.49
CA ALA A 299 -18.19 24.35 -0.30
C ALA A 299 -18.56 23.80 1.08
N PRO A 300 -19.73 24.13 1.62
CA PRO A 300 -20.22 23.50 2.85
C PRO A 300 -20.25 21.97 2.72
N TRP A 301 -19.78 21.29 3.75
CA TRP A 301 -20.00 19.85 3.87
C TRP A 301 -21.48 19.57 4.11
N VAL A 302 -21.96 18.46 3.60
CA VAL A 302 -23.34 18.00 3.77
C VAL A 302 -23.29 16.51 4.11
N GLU A 303 -23.85 16.16 5.25
CA GLU A 303 -24.00 14.77 5.66
C GLU A 303 -24.75 13.94 4.59
N ARG A 304 -24.19 12.80 4.24
CA ARG A 304 -24.74 11.89 3.23
C ARG A 304 -24.82 10.48 3.79
N LYS A 305 -25.92 10.19 4.52
CA LYS A 305 -26.16 8.84 5.02
C LYS A 305 -26.04 7.81 3.89
N ASP A 306 -25.49 6.64 4.19
CA ASP A 306 -25.35 5.56 3.22
C ASP A 306 -26.69 4.92 2.88
N THR A 307 -27.32 5.42 1.83
CA THR A 307 -28.63 4.97 1.32
C THR A 307 -28.52 4.56 -0.15
N VAL A 308 -29.52 3.82 -0.65
CA VAL A 308 -29.59 3.46 -2.09
C VAL A 308 -29.53 4.70 -2.96
N ALA A 309 -30.25 5.77 -2.61
CA ALA A 309 -30.23 7.01 -3.37
C ALA A 309 -28.85 7.68 -3.41
N ASN A 310 -28.14 7.74 -2.28
CA ASN A 310 -26.82 8.31 -2.21
C ASN A 310 -25.78 7.43 -2.94
N ARG A 311 -25.86 6.11 -2.85
CA ARG A 311 -25.02 5.21 -3.66
C ARG A 311 -25.27 5.37 -5.16
N GLN A 312 -26.50 5.59 -5.60
CA GLN A 312 -26.80 5.90 -7.00
C GLN A 312 -26.17 7.23 -7.45
N GLN A 313 -26.26 8.28 -6.61
CA GLN A 313 -25.58 9.55 -6.89
C GLN A 313 -24.06 9.39 -6.95
N ASN A 314 -23.49 8.54 -6.07
CA ASN A 314 -22.06 8.22 -6.11
C ASN A 314 -21.67 7.52 -7.41
N LEU A 315 -22.47 6.60 -7.94
CA LEU A 315 -22.22 5.96 -9.24
C LEU A 315 -22.20 7.00 -10.37
N LEU A 316 -23.16 7.93 -10.41
CA LEU A 316 -23.20 9.01 -11.41
C LEU A 316 -21.94 9.88 -11.34
N ARG A 317 -21.54 10.31 -10.14
CA ARG A 317 -20.31 11.07 -9.90
C ARG A 317 -19.07 10.29 -10.33
N GLN A 318 -18.99 9.02 -9.98
CA GLN A 318 -17.86 8.14 -10.34
C GLN A 318 -17.71 8.04 -11.87
N VAL A 319 -18.81 7.92 -12.61
CA VAL A 319 -18.78 7.94 -14.08
C VAL A 319 -18.27 9.28 -14.59
N GLY A 320 -18.79 10.38 -14.10
CA GLY A 320 -18.41 11.72 -14.57
C GLY A 320 -16.95 12.06 -14.26
N TYR A 321 -16.48 11.83 -13.04
CA TYR A 321 -15.06 12.02 -12.69
C TYR A 321 -14.16 11.04 -13.44
N GLY A 322 -14.61 9.82 -13.68
CA GLY A 322 -13.89 8.83 -14.49
C GLY A 322 -13.63 9.34 -15.90
N ILE A 323 -14.62 9.98 -16.53
CA ILE A 323 -14.48 10.58 -17.88
C ILE A 323 -13.50 11.77 -17.87
N ILE A 324 -13.67 12.72 -16.93
CA ILE A 324 -12.78 13.88 -16.83
C ILE A 324 -11.32 13.42 -16.64
N ASN A 325 -11.08 12.53 -15.70
CA ASN A 325 -9.73 12.02 -15.43
C ASN A 325 -9.18 11.17 -16.57
N ARG A 326 -10.03 10.49 -17.34
CA ARG A 326 -9.62 9.79 -18.58
C ARG A 326 -9.12 10.76 -19.64
N ARG A 327 -9.81 11.89 -19.86
CA ARG A 327 -9.38 12.95 -20.80
C ARG A 327 -8.04 13.57 -20.37
N LEU A 328 -7.89 13.90 -19.08
CA LEU A 328 -6.63 14.41 -18.51
C LEU A 328 -5.49 13.40 -18.71
N ALA A 329 -5.75 12.12 -18.44
CA ALA A 329 -4.75 11.07 -18.62
C ALA A 329 -4.36 10.85 -20.11
N THR A 330 -5.24 11.10 -21.06
CA THR A 330 -4.92 11.06 -22.50
C THR A 330 -3.94 12.19 -22.87
N LEU A 331 -4.18 13.41 -22.38
CA LEU A 331 -3.23 14.52 -22.58
C LEU A 331 -1.85 14.23 -21.95
N ALA A 332 -1.81 13.63 -20.78
CA ALA A 332 -0.55 13.27 -20.11
C ALA A 332 0.26 12.18 -20.85
N ARG A 333 -0.37 11.42 -21.76
CA ARG A 333 0.28 10.37 -22.55
C ARG A 333 0.78 10.84 -23.91
N ALA A 334 0.38 12.02 -24.38
CA ALA A 334 0.86 12.58 -25.63
C ALA A 334 2.40 12.71 -25.66
N GLU A 335 2.98 12.70 -26.85
CA GLU A 335 4.42 12.88 -27.05
C GLU A 335 4.87 14.25 -26.48
N ASP A 336 4.11 15.30 -26.82
CA ASP A 336 4.29 16.68 -26.36
C ASP A 336 3.39 17.00 -25.16
N ALA A 337 3.21 16.07 -24.24
CA ALA A 337 2.31 16.21 -23.10
C ALA A 337 2.62 17.46 -22.28
N PRO A 338 1.64 18.33 -22.04
CA PRO A 338 1.84 19.60 -21.33
C PRO A 338 2.01 19.41 -19.82
N PHE A 339 1.80 18.22 -19.32
CA PHE A 339 1.97 17.84 -17.91
C PHE A 339 2.22 16.33 -17.80
N ARG A 340 2.79 15.92 -16.68
CA ARG A 340 3.05 14.49 -16.39
C ARG A 340 1.82 13.75 -15.90
N ALA A 341 1.02 14.44 -15.08
CA ALA A 341 -0.25 13.92 -14.55
C ALA A 341 -1.17 15.08 -14.20
N ALA A 342 -2.47 14.87 -14.36
CA ALA A 342 -3.48 15.78 -13.80
C ALA A 342 -4.66 14.97 -13.28
N ARG A 343 -5.28 15.44 -12.21
CA ARG A 343 -6.44 14.84 -11.58
C ARG A 343 -7.44 15.89 -11.14
N PHE A 344 -8.72 15.61 -11.36
CA PHE A 344 -9.83 16.40 -10.88
C PHE A 344 -10.77 15.57 -10.02
N GLY A 345 -11.30 16.16 -8.94
CA GLY A 345 -12.28 15.50 -8.07
C GLY A 345 -12.70 16.36 -6.90
N THR A 346 -13.53 15.77 -6.06
CA THR A 346 -14.00 16.34 -4.80
C THR A 346 -13.59 15.44 -3.63
N GLY A 347 -13.50 16.01 -2.45
CA GLY A 347 -13.21 15.29 -1.21
C GLY A 347 -13.79 16.01 0.00
N ASP A 348 -14.09 15.26 1.05
CA ASP A 348 -14.51 15.84 2.32
C ASP A 348 -13.28 16.12 3.18
N LEU A 349 -13.34 17.21 3.91
CA LEU A 349 -12.30 17.64 4.83
C LEU A 349 -12.91 17.64 6.23
N PHE A 350 -12.76 16.54 6.95
CA PHE A 350 -13.22 16.33 8.33
C PHE A 350 -14.66 16.77 8.59
N GLU A 351 -15.60 16.53 7.68
CA GLU A 351 -17.02 16.94 7.79
C GLU A 351 -17.24 18.44 7.95
N GLU A 352 -16.20 19.23 7.78
CA GLU A 352 -16.25 20.71 7.86
C GLU A 352 -16.49 21.35 6.49
N ALA A 353 -15.87 20.80 5.45
CA ALA A 353 -15.95 21.34 4.11
C ALA A 353 -15.88 20.26 3.03
N ARG A 354 -16.47 20.56 1.88
CA ARG A 354 -16.34 19.82 0.63
C ARG A 354 -15.36 20.52 -0.30
N SER A 355 -14.23 19.91 -0.61
CA SER A 355 -13.26 20.44 -1.56
C SER A 355 -13.59 20.05 -3.00
N THR A 356 -13.38 20.97 -3.95
CA THR A 356 -13.26 20.72 -5.38
C THR A 356 -11.83 21.07 -5.77
N ASN A 357 -11.11 20.13 -6.37
CA ASN A 357 -9.68 20.25 -6.59
C ASN A 357 -9.26 19.78 -7.99
N LEU A 358 -8.41 20.58 -8.66
CA LEU A 358 -7.62 20.20 -9.82
C LEU A 358 -6.15 20.23 -9.44
N THR A 359 -5.47 19.08 -9.47
CA THR A 359 -4.04 18.96 -9.21
C THR A 359 -3.31 18.59 -10.49
N VAL A 360 -2.23 19.31 -10.81
CA VAL A 360 -1.43 19.13 -12.04
C VAL A 360 0.04 19.01 -11.66
N THR A 361 0.68 17.92 -12.03
CA THR A 361 2.11 17.67 -11.84
C THR A 361 2.82 17.80 -13.18
N THR A 362 3.87 18.60 -13.23
CA THR A 362 4.61 18.96 -14.44
C THR A 362 6.08 18.55 -14.36
N SER A 363 6.81 18.75 -15.45
CA SER A 363 8.27 18.86 -15.41
C SER A 363 8.64 20.24 -14.93
N ASP A 364 9.86 20.39 -14.38
CA ASP A 364 10.31 21.66 -13.81
C ASP A 364 10.26 22.80 -14.83
N GLY A 365 9.65 23.92 -14.43
CA GLY A 365 9.42 25.11 -15.25
C GLY A 365 8.22 25.03 -16.22
N GLU A 366 7.50 23.92 -16.26
CA GLU A 366 6.36 23.73 -17.16
C GLU A 366 5.00 23.91 -16.47
N TRP A 367 5.00 24.32 -15.19
CA TRP A 367 3.77 24.47 -14.40
C TRP A 367 2.69 25.30 -15.08
N ARG A 368 3.09 26.41 -15.75
CA ARG A 368 2.16 27.33 -16.38
C ARG A 368 1.43 26.70 -17.56
N SER A 369 2.17 26.08 -18.48
CA SER A 369 1.58 25.37 -19.62
C SER A 369 0.71 24.20 -19.16
N GLY A 370 1.15 23.49 -18.11
CA GLY A 370 0.44 22.37 -17.53
C GLY A 370 -0.91 22.76 -16.94
N ILE A 371 -0.96 23.79 -16.08
CA ILE A 371 -2.21 24.22 -15.46
C ILE A 371 -3.19 24.82 -16.50
N ILE A 372 -2.68 25.53 -17.49
CA ILE A 372 -3.50 26.08 -18.59
C ILE A 372 -4.13 24.94 -19.39
N ALA A 373 -3.35 23.92 -19.77
CA ALA A 373 -3.84 22.79 -20.53
C ALA A 373 -4.88 21.97 -19.74
N ALA A 374 -4.56 21.60 -18.50
CA ALA A 374 -5.45 20.81 -17.64
C ALA A 374 -6.73 21.57 -17.28
N GLY A 375 -6.62 22.85 -16.93
CA GLY A 375 -7.76 23.72 -16.60
C GLY A 375 -8.67 23.96 -17.82
N THR A 376 -8.08 24.14 -19.00
CA THR A 376 -8.83 24.27 -20.26
C THR A 376 -9.60 22.99 -20.58
N GLU A 377 -8.98 21.81 -20.41
CA GLU A 377 -9.67 20.53 -20.64
C GLU A 377 -10.79 20.30 -19.62
N LEU A 378 -10.55 20.65 -18.35
CA LEU A 378 -11.60 20.61 -17.32
C LEU A 378 -12.77 21.52 -17.69
N ARG A 379 -12.53 22.75 -18.14
CA ARG A 379 -13.58 23.67 -18.58
C ARG A 379 -14.36 23.12 -19.79
N LYS A 380 -13.68 22.46 -20.74
CA LYS A 380 -14.38 21.77 -21.86
C LYS A 380 -15.33 20.71 -21.29
N ALA A 381 -14.86 19.87 -20.36
CA ALA A 381 -15.67 18.84 -19.74
C ALA A 381 -16.89 19.43 -19.02
N LEU A 382 -16.71 20.51 -18.23
CA LEU A 382 -17.76 21.17 -17.47
C LEU A 382 -18.68 22.06 -18.31
N GLN A 383 -18.32 22.39 -19.56
CA GLN A 383 -19.16 23.16 -20.47
C GLN A 383 -19.92 22.30 -21.46
N TYR A 384 -19.29 21.29 -22.03
CA TYR A 384 -19.85 20.49 -23.10
C TYR A 384 -20.36 19.11 -22.65
N GLY A 385 -20.05 18.71 -21.41
CA GLY A 385 -20.47 17.43 -20.83
C GLY A 385 -19.74 16.22 -21.41
N PHE A 386 -20.44 15.12 -21.45
CA PHE A 386 -19.92 13.79 -21.77
C PHE A 386 -20.61 13.21 -23.01
N SER A 387 -19.92 12.30 -23.71
CA SER A 387 -20.51 11.54 -24.82
C SER A 387 -21.08 10.19 -24.35
N GLU A 388 -21.98 9.62 -25.16
CA GLU A 388 -22.50 8.27 -24.93
C GLU A 388 -21.38 7.21 -24.89
N ALA A 389 -20.35 7.35 -25.74
CA ALA A 389 -19.24 6.42 -25.82
C ALA A 389 -18.38 6.44 -24.54
N GLU A 390 -18.08 7.62 -23.99
CA GLU A 390 -17.34 7.76 -22.74
C GLU A 390 -18.11 7.19 -21.54
N VAL A 391 -19.42 7.46 -21.47
CA VAL A 391 -20.29 6.90 -20.44
C VAL A 391 -20.35 5.38 -20.56
N ALA A 392 -20.50 4.83 -21.78
CA ALA A 392 -20.50 3.40 -22.00
C ALA A 392 -19.17 2.73 -21.58
N GLU A 393 -18.02 3.36 -21.85
CA GLU A 393 -16.71 2.89 -21.39
C GLU A 393 -16.66 2.80 -19.86
N GLN A 394 -17.12 3.83 -19.13
CA GLN A 394 -17.12 3.83 -17.69
C GLN A 394 -18.13 2.81 -17.10
N ILE A 395 -19.31 2.69 -17.69
CA ILE A 395 -20.31 1.68 -17.31
C ILE A 395 -19.71 0.27 -17.48
N ALA A 396 -19.04 -0.01 -18.60
CA ALA A 396 -18.42 -1.31 -18.84
C ALA A 396 -17.39 -1.66 -17.76
N ARG A 397 -16.56 -0.70 -17.37
CA ARG A 397 -15.57 -0.88 -16.27
C ARG A 397 -16.23 -1.15 -14.94
N LEU A 398 -17.23 -0.35 -14.56
CA LEU A 398 -17.97 -0.49 -13.31
C LEU A 398 -18.70 -1.82 -13.24
N ARG A 399 -19.44 -2.18 -14.31
CA ARG A 399 -20.14 -3.45 -14.42
C ARG A 399 -19.19 -4.64 -14.22
N THR A 400 -18.08 -4.67 -14.92
CA THR A 400 -17.09 -5.75 -14.75
C THR A 400 -16.56 -5.85 -13.35
N SER A 401 -16.25 -4.73 -12.70
CA SER A 401 -15.78 -4.72 -11.32
C SER A 401 -16.82 -5.28 -10.35
N ILE A 402 -18.07 -4.85 -10.49
CA ILE A 402 -19.20 -5.28 -9.63
C ILE A 402 -19.56 -6.76 -9.89
N GLU A 403 -19.59 -7.18 -11.16
CA GLU A 403 -19.81 -8.59 -11.54
C GLU A 403 -18.73 -9.51 -10.99
N ASN A 404 -17.45 -9.15 -11.13
CA ASN A 404 -16.34 -9.97 -10.62
C ASN A 404 -16.42 -10.06 -9.08
N SER A 405 -16.78 -8.97 -8.40
CA SER A 405 -17.00 -8.98 -6.96
C SER A 405 -18.15 -9.92 -6.56
N ALA A 406 -19.24 -9.92 -7.32
CA ALA A 406 -20.39 -10.80 -7.06
C ALA A 406 -20.05 -12.27 -7.32
N ARG A 407 -19.29 -12.58 -8.37
CA ARG A 407 -18.86 -13.95 -8.69
C ARG A 407 -17.88 -14.53 -7.67
N SER A 408 -17.04 -13.70 -7.06
CA SER A 408 -16.12 -14.11 -6.02
C SER A 408 -16.62 -13.90 -4.59
N ALA A 409 -17.93 -13.72 -4.42
CA ALA A 409 -18.55 -13.36 -3.14
C ALA A 409 -18.30 -14.39 -2.03
N ASN A 410 -18.27 -15.69 -2.36
CA ASN A 410 -18.08 -16.77 -1.39
C ASN A 410 -16.60 -16.92 -0.94
N THR A 411 -15.67 -16.38 -1.72
CA THR A 411 -14.23 -16.47 -1.42
C THR A 411 -13.62 -15.12 -1.09
N ARG A 412 -14.44 -14.18 -0.57
CA ARG A 412 -13.93 -12.91 -0.05
C ARG A 412 -12.95 -13.17 1.09
N SER A 413 -11.80 -12.51 1.04
CA SER A 413 -10.78 -12.68 2.07
C SER A 413 -11.20 -12.06 3.41
N ASN A 414 -10.66 -12.59 4.53
CA ASN A 414 -10.79 -11.99 5.85
C ASN A 414 -10.44 -10.49 5.83
N GLY A 415 -9.39 -10.11 5.06
CA GLY A 415 -8.99 -8.72 4.89
C GLY A 415 -10.06 -7.83 4.23
N ALA A 416 -10.74 -8.33 3.20
CA ALA A 416 -11.82 -7.58 2.55
C ALA A 416 -13.05 -7.41 3.47
N LEU A 417 -13.35 -8.43 4.26
CA LEU A 417 -14.48 -8.43 5.16
C LEU A 417 -14.25 -7.55 6.40
N ILE A 418 -13.03 -7.60 6.99
CA ILE A 418 -12.72 -6.74 8.13
C ILE A 418 -12.67 -5.27 7.71
N SER A 419 -12.20 -4.97 6.49
CA SER A 419 -12.25 -3.61 5.94
C SER A 419 -13.68 -3.11 5.74
N ALA A 420 -14.61 -3.99 5.33
CA ALA A 420 -16.02 -3.63 5.22
C ALA A 420 -16.65 -3.36 6.60
N ALA A 421 -16.30 -4.14 7.63
CA ALA A 421 -16.75 -3.91 9.00
C ALA A 421 -16.18 -2.61 9.58
N LEU A 422 -14.89 -2.34 9.38
CA LEU A 422 -14.27 -1.09 9.80
C LEU A 422 -14.81 0.11 9.02
N GLY A 423 -15.19 -0.05 7.76
CA GLY A 423 -15.85 1.00 6.97
C GLY A 423 -17.21 1.43 7.55
N LEU A 424 -17.90 0.53 8.26
CA LEU A 424 -19.11 0.89 9.02
C LEU A 424 -18.75 1.69 10.28
N VAL A 425 -17.68 1.30 10.98
CA VAL A 425 -17.27 1.94 12.25
C VAL A 425 -16.69 3.34 12.02
N GLN A 426 -15.96 3.54 10.93
CA GLN A 426 -15.16 4.73 10.65
C GLN A 426 -15.84 5.74 9.71
N GLY A 427 -16.90 5.37 9.03
CA GLY A 427 -17.49 6.19 7.97
C GLY A 427 -18.90 5.78 7.59
N ASP A 428 -19.61 5.10 8.48
CA ASP A 428 -21.02 4.72 8.37
C ASP A 428 -21.39 3.96 7.08
N ASN A 429 -20.40 3.34 6.43
CA ASN A 429 -20.62 2.59 5.21
C ASN A 429 -21.22 1.23 5.50
N VAL A 430 -22.46 1.00 5.13
CA VAL A 430 -23.18 -0.24 5.39
C VAL A 430 -22.56 -1.41 4.63
N PRO A 431 -22.04 -2.44 5.31
CA PRO A 431 -21.49 -3.62 4.66
C PRO A 431 -22.58 -4.43 4.01
N SER A 432 -22.69 -4.38 2.68
CA SER A 432 -23.69 -5.12 1.90
C SER A 432 -23.04 -6.24 1.10
N THR A 433 -23.83 -7.26 0.72
CA THR A 433 -23.29 -8.34 -0.10
C THR A 433 -22.97 -7.86 -1.53
N PRO A 434 -21.95 -8.43 -2.20
CA PRO A 434 -21.62 -8.08 -3.58
C PRO A 434 -22.79 -8.34 -4.54
N GLU A 435 -23.56 -9.40 -4.33
CA GLU A 435 -24.74 -9.73 -5.15
C GLU A 435 -25.80 -8.64 -5.03
N SER A 436 -26.05 -8.13 -3.81
CA SER A 436 -27.02 -7.04 -3.63
C SER A 436 -26.51 -5.74 -4.28
N SER A 437 -25.19 -5.55 -4.33
CA SER A 437 -24.58 -4.41 -5.03
C SER A 437 -24.73 -4.52 -6.55
N LEU A 438 -24.54 -5.73 -7.10
CA LEU A 438 -24.81 -6.01 -8.52
C LEU A 438 -26.28 -5.79 -8.87
N GLU A 439 -27.18 -6.31 -8.06
CA GLU A 439 -28.63 -6.13 -8.28
C GLU A 439 -29.02 -4.63 -8.28
N ARG A 440 -28.53 -3.85 -7.33
CA ARG A 440 -28.76 -2.39 -7.30
C ARG A 440 -28.19 -1.68 -8.52
N PHE A 441 -26.97 -2.05 -8.94
CA PHE A 441 -26.34 -1.49 -10.12
C PHE A 441 -27.17 -1.79 -11.39
N GLU A 442 -27.55 -3.05 -11.64
CA GLU A 442 -28.31 -3.44 -12.83
C GLU A 442 -29.72 -2.81 -12.88
N LYS A 443 -30.36 -2.55 -11.73
CA LYS A 443 -31.62 -1.79 -11.67
C LYS A 443 -31.45 -0.31 -12.00
N PHE A 444 -30.28 0.23 -11.84
CA PHE A 444 -30.01 1.67 -12.00
C PHE A 444 -29.26 2.04 -13.28
N VAL A 445 -28.53 1.10 -13.87
CA VAL A 445 -27.57 1.34 -14.97
C VAL A 445 -28.18 2.07 -16.16
N ASP A 446 -29.42 1.77 -16.53
CA ASP A 446 -30.12 2.44 -17.64
C ASP A 446 -30.41 3.94 -17.37
N GLN A 447 -30.27 4.39 -16.13
CA GLN A 447 -30.41 5.79 -15.74
C GLN A 447 -29.08 6.54 -15.76
N ILE A 448 -27.95 5.84 -15.97
CA ILE A 448 -26.62 6.44 -16.12
C ILE A 448 -26.48 6.90 -17.56
N THR A 449 -26.75 8.18 -17.80
CA THR A 449 -26.66 8.82 -19.12
C THR A 449 -25.64 9.96 -19.08
N PRO A 450 -25.20 10.48 -20.23
CA PRO A 450 -24.37 11.69 -20.27
C PRO A 450 -24.92 12.82 -19.41
N GLU A 451 -26.22 13.08 -19.51
CA GLU A 451 -26.88 14.17 -18.80
C GLU A 451 -26.94 13.96 -17.29
N THR A 452 -27.26 12.73 -16.86
CA THR A 452 -27.37 12.43 -15.40
C THR A 452 -26.00 12.39 -14.73
N ALA A 453 -24.99 11.82 -15.38
CA ALA A 453 -23.60 11.83 -14.88
C ALA A 453 -23.03 13.26 -14.83
N PHE A 454 -23.29 14.05 -15.86
CA PHE A 454 -22.88 15.46 -15.92
C PHE A 454 -23.55 16.28 -14.83
N ALA A 455 -24.87 16.16 -14.68
CA ALA A 455 -25.62 16.85 -13.64
C ALA A 455 -25.12 16.49 -12.22
N ALA A 456 -24.77 15.23 -12.00
CA ALA A 456 -24.24 14.78 -10.70
C ALA A 456 -22.84 15.39 -10.39
N VAL A 457 -21.99 15.55 -11.39
CA VAL A 457 -20.70 16.25 -11.23
C VAL A 457 -20.93 17.72 -10.91
N LEU A 458 -21.78 18.43 -11.69
CA LEU A 458 -22.06 19.86 -11.45
C LEU A 458 -22.69 20.11 -10.07
N ALA A 459 -23.50 19.18 -9.57
CA ALA A 459 -24.13 19.31 -8.25
C ALA A 459 -23.16 19.03 -7.08
N ASP A 460 -22.02 18.35 -7.34
CA ASP A 460 -21.05 17.96 -6.34
C ASP A 460 -19.81 18.88 -6.30
N THR A 461 -19.61 19.70 -7.35
CA THR A 461 -18.45 20.58 -7.50
C THR A 461 -18.76 22.01 -7.17
N ALA A 462 -17.83 22.71 -6.53
CA ALA A 462 -17.80 24.15 -6.48
C ALA A 462 -17.17 24.70 -7.78
N GLU A 463 -17.65 25.86 -8.28
CA GLU A 463 -17.00 26.53 -9.39
C GLU A 463 -15.59 26.99 -8.96
N LEU A 464 -14.59 26.71 -9.79
CA LEU A 464 -13.19 27.10 -9.56
C LEU A 464 -12.94 28.58 -9.98
N THR A 465 -13.85 29.47 -9.62
CA THR A 465 -13.68 30.91 -9.76
C THR A 465 -12.99 31.51 -8.54
N ASP A 466 -12.05 32.43 -8.74
CA ASP A 466 -11.23 32.99 -7.66
C ASP A 466 -10.69 31.91 -6.68
N PRO A 467 -10.04 30.84 -7.15
CA PRO A 467 -9.68 29.71 -6.33
C PRO A 467 -8.52 29.99 -5.38
N LEU A 468 -8.31 29.06 -4.47
CA LEU A 468 -7.04 28.91 -3.76
C LEU A 468 -6.08 28.19 -4.69
N ILE A 469 -4.87 28.73 -4.90
CA ILE A 469 -3.86 28.12 -5.76
C ILE A 469 -2.60 27.86 -4.95
N ARG A 470 -2.22 26.58 -4.86
CA ARG A 470 -0.97 26.18 -4.22
C ARG A 470 0.00 25.65 -5.26
N TYR A 471 1.21 26.18 -5.21
CA TYR A 471 2.35 25.65 -5.95
C TYR A 471 3.33 24.97 -5.00
N GLN A 472 3.86 23.85 -5.39
CA GLN A 472 5.05 23.27 -4.78
C GLN A 472 6.04 22.83 -5.87
N GLY A 473 7.34 22.95 -5.59
CA GLY A 473 8.37 22.58 -6.55
C GLY A 473 9.77 22.86 -6.05
N ARG A 474 10.77 22.68 -6.93
CA ARG A 474 12.19 22.88 -6.60
C ARG A 474 12.63 24.33 -6.60
N THR A 475 11.96 25.13 -7.37
CA THR A 475 12.24 26.54 -7.56
C THR A 475 10.94 27.32 -7.51
N GLU A 476 11.04 28.59 -7.18
CA GLU A 476 9.91 29.49 -7.20
C GLU A 476 9.33 29.61 -8.63
N PRO A 477 7.99 29.58 -8.80
CA PRO A 477 7.35 29.67 -10.11
C PRO A 477 7.59 31.06 -10.74
N GLU A 478 7.75 31.11 -12.06
CA GLU A 478 7.92 32.36 -12.78
C GLU A 478 6.74 33.30 -12.52
N GLY A 479 7.02 34.54 -12.09
CA GLY A 479 6.03 35.54 -11.71
C GLY A 479 5.42 35.33 -10.32
N SER A 480 5.91 34.32 -9.55
CA SER A 480 5.48 34.06 -8.18
C SER A 480 3.95 34.00 -8.06
N ALA A 481 3.34 34.55 -7.00
CA ALA A 481 1.89 34.56 -6.78
C ALA A 481 1.10 35.18 -7.92
N ASP A 482 1.59 36.31 -8.48
CA ASP A 482 0.95 36.99 -9.64
C ASP A 482 1.00 36.08 -10.89
N GLY A 483 2.06 35.29 -11.05
CA GLY A 483 2.20 34.31 -12.12
C GLY A 483 1.14 33.24 -12.03
N LEU A 484 0.91 32.69 -10.85
CA LEU A 484 -0.11 31.65 -10.59
C LEU A 484 -1.53 32.19 -10.89
N THR A 485 -1.87 33.33 -10.34
CA THR A 485 -3.17 34.02 -10.57
C THR A 485 -3.38 34.32 -12.03
N SER A 486 -2.34 34.84 -12.73
CA SER A 486 -2.45 35.16 -14.16
C SER A 486 -2.63 33.93 -15.03
N ALA A 487 -1.97 32.81 -14.69
CA ALA A 487 -2.15 31.55 -15.42
C ALA A 487 -3.58 31.02 -15.28
N TRP A 488 -4.17 31.11 -14.09
CA TRP A 488 -5.56 30.71 -13.92
C TRP A 488 -6.53 31.65 -14.67
N ALA A 489 -6.29 32.95 -14.66
CA ALA A 489 -7.07 33.90 -15.48
C ALA A 489 -6.99 33.59 -16.99
N GLU A 490 -5.85 33.04 -17.49
CA GLU A 490 -5.75 32.56 -18.87
C GLU A 490 -6.61 31.31 -19.08
N VAL A 491 -6.67 30.40 -18.11
CA VAL A 491 -7.59 29.25 -18.16
C VAL A 491 -9.03 29.75 -18.28
N GLU A 492 -9.45 30.70 -17.49
CA GLU A 492 -10.82 31.25 -17.52
C GLU A 492 -11.14 31.97 -18.82
N ALA A 493 -10.18 32.66 -19.43
CA ALA A 493 -10.33 33.37 -20.69
C ALA A 493 -10.16 32.52 -21.95
N ALA A 494 -9.64 31.31 -21.84
CA ALA A 494 -9.35 30.44 -22.99
C ALA A 494 -10.61 30.15 -23.80
N GLU A 495 -10.51 30.27 -25.14
CA GLU A 495 -11.54 29.78 -26.05
C GLU A 495 -11.52 28.26 -26.04
N ILE A 496 -12.68 27.66 -25.80
CA ILE A 496 -12.86 26.21 -25.80
C ILE A 496 -13.81 25.75 -26.89
N ASN A 497 -13.45 24.67 -27.56
CA ASN A 497 -14.26 24.01 -28.58
C ASN A 497 -14.80 22.69 -28.06
N PRO A 498 -15.93 22.18 -28.57
CA PRO A 498 -16.42 20.85 -28.24
C PRO A 498 -15.35 19.78 -28.49
N PRO A 499 -15.28 18.74 -27.66
CA PRO A 499 -14.34 17.63 -27.85
C PRO A 499 -14.64 16.88 -29.17
N GLU A 500 -13.59 16.45 -29.83
CA GLU A 500 -13.72 15.53 -30.97
C GLU A 500 -13.73 14.09 -30.44
N PHE A 501 -14.63 13.26 -30.92
CA PHE A 501 -14.76 11.87 -30.54
C PHE A 501 -14.27 10.96 -31.66
N VAL A 502 -13.45 9.95 -31.28
CA VAL A 502 -12.95 8.94 -32.21
C VAL A 502 -13.77 7.67 -32.04
N GLU A 503 -14.15 7.00 -33.12
CA GLU A 503 -14.80 5.69 -33.06
C GLU A 503 -13.86 4.65 -32.44
N MET A 504 -14.42 3.75 -31.63
CA MET A 504 -13.65 2.66 -31.00
C MET A 504 -13.28 1.61 -32.08
N ALA A 505 -12.00 1.23 -32.10
CA ALA A 505 -11.51 0.13 -32.92
C ALA A 505 -11.81 -1.23 -32.27
N GLU A 506 -11.86 -2.30 -33.04
CA GLU A 506 -11.86 -3.67 -32.50
C GLU A 506 -10.43 -4.15 -32.19
N PHE A 507 -10.27 -5.09 -31.25
CA PHE A 507 -8.97 -5.68 -30.97
C PHE A 507 -8.46 -6.50 -32.17
N ALA A 508 -7.33 -6.12 -32.74
CA ALA A 508 -6.83 -6.67 -33.99
C ALA A 508 -6.19 -8.06 -33.86
N TYR A 509 -5.69 -8.43 -32.69
CA TYR A 509 -4.89 -9.65 -32.52
C TYR A 509 -5.73 -10.82 -31.99
N GLN A 510 -6.43 -11.50 -32.91
CA GLN A 510 -7.31 -12.63 -32.58
C GLN A 510 -6.82 -13.98 -33.15
N ASP A 511 -5.99 -13.99 -34.19
CA ASP A 511 -5.48 -15.18 -34.84
C ASP A 511 -3.94 -15.19 -34.87
N PHE A 512 -3.33 -16.24 -34.29
CA PHE A 512 -1.87 -16.44 -34.24
C PHE A 512 -1.44 -17.67 -35.06
N GLY A 513 -2.34 -18.28 -35.81
CA GLY A 513 -2.08 -19.43 -36.66
C GLY A 513 -2.63 -20.76 -36.11
N THR A 514 -2.03 -21.85 -36.53
CA THR A 514 -2.49 -23.19 -36.14
C THR A 514 -2.19 -23.41 -34.64
N PRO A 515 -3.17 -23.83 -33.82
CA PRO A 515 -2.94 -24.15 -32.42
C PRO A 515 -1.78 -25.12 -32.20
N GLY A 516 -0.99 -24.89 -31.16
CA GLY A 516 0.19 -25.70 -30.85
C GLY A 516 -0.19 -27.12 -30.46
N GLU A 517 0.56 -28.09 -30.99
CA GLU A 517 0.42 -29.51 -30.62
C GLU A 517 1.10 -29.77 -29.27
N ILE A 518 0.44 -30.55 -28.40
CA ILE A 518 1.00 -30.99 -27.11
C ILE A 518 1.93 -32.19 -27.36
N VAL A 519 3.17 -32.10 -26.92
CA VAL A 519 4.18 -33.18 -27.02
C VAL A 519 4.57 -33.78 -25.67
N PHE A 520 4.20 -33.14 -24.56
CA PHE A 520 4.41 -33.63 -23.21
C PHE A 520 3.26 -33.15 -22.31
N ASP A 521 2.75 -34.05 -21.46
CA ASP A 521 1.69 -33.78 -20.48
C ASP A 521 1.87 -34.71 -19.28
N GLU A 522 2.17 -34.15 -18.12
CA GLU A 522 2.43 -34.86 -16.88
C GLU A 522 1.84 -34.09 -15.69
N VAL A 523 1.30 -34.80 -14.71
CA VAL A 523 0.85 -34.25 -13.45
C VAL A 523 1.84 -34.59 -12.35
N GLU A 524 2.36 -33.58 -11.65
CA GLU A 524 3.15 -33.74 -10.44
C GLU A 524 2.22 -34.24 -9.31
N GLU A 525 2.50 -35.40 -8.75
CA GLU A 525 1.54 -36.18 -7.94
C GLU A 525 1.25 -35.57 -6.56
N ARG A 526 2.21 -34.86 -5.93
CA ARG A 526 2.09 -34.34 -4.56
C ARG A 526 1.22 -33.10 -4.46
N LEU A 527 1.35 -32.19 -5.43
CA LEU A 527 0.64 -30.91 -5.46
C LEU A 527 -0.38 -30.79 -6.60
N GLY A 528 -0.41 -31.78 -7.49
CA GLY A 528 -1.32 -31.78 -8.64
C GLY A 528 -1.02 -30.70 -9.66
N ILE A 529 0.24 -30.29 -9.82
CA ILE A 529 0.69 -29.34 -10.82
C ILE A 529 0.79 -30.06 -12.16
N ARG A 530 0.00 -29.64 -13.17
CA ARG A 530 0.06 -30.19 -14.51
C ARG A 530 1.07 -29.43 -15.34
N LYS A 531 2.02 -30.16 -15.93
CA LYS A 531 3.14 -29.67 -16.73
C LYS A 531 2.93 -30.09 -18.18
N ILE A 532 2.86 -29.13 -19.07
CA ILE A 532 2.59 -29.33 -20.51
C ILE A 532 3.71 -28.69 -21.31
N ARG A 533 4.11 -29.34 -22.40
CA ARG A 533 4.99 -28.74 -23.43
C ARG A 533 4.34 -28.80 -24.79
N PHE A 534 4.43 -27.69 -25.49
CA PHE A 534 3.98 -27.59 -26.87
C PHE A 534 5.13 -27.88 -27.84
N ALA A 535 4.80 -28.33 -29.05
CA ALA A 535 5.77 -28.68 -30.09
C ALA A 535 6.70 -27.51 -30.47
N ASN A 536 6.25 -26.27 -30.26
CA ASN A 536 7.06 -25.09 -30.48
C ASN A 536 8.07 -24.78 -29.37
N GLY A 537 8.09 -25.56 -28.27
CA GLY A 537 9.02 -25.43 -27.14
C GLY A 537 8.42 -24.71 -25.92
N VAL A 538 7.23 -24.13 -26.02
CA VAL A 538 6.56 -23.43 -24.89
C VAL A 538 6.21 -24.39 -23.76
N MET A 539 6.49 -24.01 -22.51
CA MET A 539 6.17 -24.71 -21.27
C MET A 539 4.96 -24.08 -20.61
N LEU A 540 3.97 -24.89 -20.22
CA LEU A 540 2.79 -24.47 -19.49
C LEU A 540 2.68 -25.24 -18.18
N ASN A 541 2.53 -24.53 -17.06
CA ASN A 541 2.29 -25.08 -15.73
C ASN A 541 0.90 -24.64 -15.26
N LEU A 542 0.07 -25.59 -14.87
CA LEU A 542 -1.30 -25.36 -14.43
C LEU A 542 -1.52 -25.83 -13.01
N LYS A 543 -2.19 -24.99 -12.20
CA LYS A 543 -2.74 -25.40 -10.92
C LYS A 543 -4.14 -24.82 -10.77
N GLN A 544 -5.13 -25.67 -10.97
CA GLN A 544 -6.52 -25.34 -10.65
C GLN A 544 -6.74 -25.36 -9.13
N THR A 545 -7.44 -24.35 -8.61
CA THR A 545 -7.76 -24.23 -7.17
C THR A 545 -9.03 -23.40 -6.99
N ASP A 546 -9.77 -23.68 -5.92
CA ASP A 546 -11.01 -23.01 -5.50
C ASP A 546 -10.79 -21.93 -4.41
N ILE A 547 -9.56 -21.60 -4.10
CA ILE A 547 -9.21 -20.58 -3.08
C ILE A 547 -9.85 -19.22 -3.37
N SER A 548 -10.01 -18.88 -4.66
CA SER A 548 -10.63 -17.64 -5.08
C SER A 548 -11.45 -17.88 -6.35
N GLU A 549 -12.79 -17.84 -6.22
CA GLU A 549 -13.72 -18.00 -7.33
C GLU A 549 -13.54 -16.91 -8.39
N ASP A 550 -13.77 -17.25 -9.65
CA ASP A 550 -13.70 -16.36 -10.84
C ASP A 550 -12.36 -15.60 -10.95
N ARG A 551 -11.29 -16.13 -10.38
CA ARG A 551 -9.99 -15.45 -10.37
C ARG A 551 -8.86 -16.38 -10.79
N ILE A 552 -8.07 -15.87 -11.74
CA ILE A 552 -6.88 -16.55 -12.29
C ILE A 552 -5.70 -15.62 -12.12
N GLN A 553 -4.61 -16.14 -11.54
CA GLN A 553 -3.30 -15.51 -11.63
C GLN A 553 -2.50 -16.17 -12.75
N PHE A 554 -1.76 -15.36 -13.50
CA PHE A 554 -0.84 -15.85 -14.51
C PHE A 554 0.53 -15.20 -14.36
N ARG A 555 1.56 -15.93 -14.77
CA ARG A 555 2.91 -15.43 -14.91
C ARG A 555 3.57 -16.09 -16.12
N LEU A 556 4.01 -15.26 -17.07
CA LEU A 556 4.77 -15.67 -18.22
C LEU A 556 6.20 -15.16 -18.07
N ARG A 557 7.14 -16.03 -18.28
CA ARG A 557 8.55 -15.73 -18.34
C ARG A 557 9.11 -16.06 -19.71
N LEU A 558 9.81 -15.09 -20.29
CA LEU A 558 10.50 -15.17 -21.57
C LEU A 558 11.99 -15.04 -21.33
N ASP A 559 12.79 -15.89 -21.91
CA ASP A 559 14.26 -15.90 -21.79
C ASP A 559 14.88 -14.56 -22.17
N GLY A 560 15.82 -14.08 -21.34
CA GLY A 560 16.46 -12.76 -21.51
C GLY A 560 16.74 -12.07 -20.17
N GLY A 561 16.13 -10.92 -19.97
CA GLY A 561 16.23 -10.15 -18.72
C GLY A 561 17.57 -9.46 -18.53
N ASN A 562 17.87 -9.07 -17.28
CA ASN A 562 19.08 -8.29 -16.94
C ASN A 562 20.41 -9.04 -17.20
N LEU A 563 20.37 -10.36 -17.40
CA LEU A 563 21.55 -11.10 -17.89
C LEU A 563 21.97 -10.74 -19.31
N LEU A 564 21.19 -9.94 -20.04
CA LEU A 564 21.57 -9.33 -21.32
C LEU A 564 22.41 -8.07 -21.13
N ASN A 565 22.38 -7.44 -19.96
CA ASN A 565 23.18 -6.28 -19.64
C ASN A 565 24.66 -6.69 -19.55
N THR A 566 25.52 -5.94 -20.20
CA THR A 566 26.98 -6.14 -20.16
C THR A 566 27.66 -4.94 -19.51
N LYS A 567 28.94 -5.05 -19.21
CA LYS A 567 29.71 -3.90 -18.69
C LYS A 567 29.80 -2.75 -19.69
N ASP A 568 29.77 -3.06 -20.98
CA ASP A 568 29.82 -2.07 -22.05
C ASP A 568 28.44 -1.50 -22.41
N ALA A 569 27.36 -2.25 -22.11
CA ALA A 569 25.98 -1.87 -22.34
C ALA A 569 25.12 -2.22 -21.12
N PRO A 570 25.25 -1.51 -19.99
CA PRO A 570 24.58 -1.84 -18.74
C PRO A 570 23.08 -1.56 -18.74
N LEU A 571 22.59 -0.74 -19.65
CA LEU A 571 21.17 -0.32 -19.74
C LEU A 571 20.40 -1.00 -20.87
N THR A 572 20.91 -2.11 -21.43
CA THR A 572 20.29 -2.85 -22.55
C THR A 572 18.80 -3.13 -22.36
N THR A 573 18.38 -3.41 -21.13
CA THR A 573 16.98 -3.79 -20.81
C THR A 573 16.20 -2.70 -20.09
N ALA A 574 16.75 -1.51 -19.91
CA ALA A 574 16.17 -0.47 -19.06
C ALA A 574 14.78 0.01 -19.54
N LEU A 575 14.57 0.09 -20.86
CA LEU A 575 13.27 0.52 -21.44
C LEU A 575 12.22 -0.61 -21.57
N VAL A 576 12.53 -1.84 -21.15
CA VAL A 576 11.56 -2.97 -21.32
C VAL A 576 10.24 -2.68 -20.61
N SER A 577 10.27 -2.08 -19.42
CA SER A 577 9.05 -1.74 -18.67
C SER A 577 8.20 -0.66 -19.37
N SER A 578 8.80 0.14 -20.25
CA SER A 578 8.10 1.18 -21.02
C SER A 578 7.38 0.64 -22.27
N LEU A 579 7.64 -0.61 -22.68
CA LEU A 579 7.01 -1.19 -23.87
C LEU A 579 5.48 -1.17 -23.81
N ALA A 580 4.89 -1.50 -22.66
CA ALA A 580 3.44 -1.45 -22.48
C ALA A 580 2.87 -0.04 -22.71
N GLY A 581 3.65 0.98 -22.40
CA GLY A 581 3.29 2.38 -22.65
C GLY A 581 3.29 2.79 -24.12
N GLY A 582 3.97 2.03 -24.99
CA GLY A 582 3.92 2.19 -26.45
C GLY A 582 2.73 1.48 -27.10
N GLY A 583 1.93 0.73 -26.36
CA GLY A 583 0.83 -0.08 -26.88
C GLY A 583 1.29 -1.29 -27.69
N LEU A 584 0.53 -1.65 -28.70
CA LEU A 584 0.83 -2.71 -29.68
C LEU A 584 0.98 -2.09 -31.08
N GLY A 585 1.52 -2.81 -32.04
CA GLY A 585 1.69 -2.29 -33.37
C GLY A 585 0.44 -1.64 -33.95
N GLU A 586 -0.68 -2.38 -33.97
CA GLU A 586 -1.97 -1.91 -34.49
C GLU A 586 -2.73 -0.95 -33.54
N HIS A 587 -2.39 -0.90 -32.24
CA HIS A 587 -3.12 -0.14 -31.25
C HIS A 587 -2.20 0.70 -30.37
N SER A 588 -2.49 1.99 -30.26
CA SER A 588 -1.90 2.85 -29.23
C SER A 588 -2.33 2.41 -27.83
N GLN A 589 -1.65 2.91 -26.81
CA GLN A 589 -2.05 2.65 -25.42
C GLN A 589 -3.46 3.20 -25.13
N ASP A 590 -3.83 4.36 -25.69
CA ASP A 590 -5.16 4.95 -25.49
C ASP A 590 -6.27 4.15 -26.16
N GLU A 591 -6.05 3.64 -27.37
CA GLU A 591 -6.98 2.73 -28.02
C GLU A 591 -7.15 1.44 -27.23
N LEU A 592 -6.06 0.82 -26.74
CA LEU A 592 -6.14 -0.38 -25.90
C LEU A 592 -6.93 -0.14 -24.61
N VAL A 593 -6.78 1.01 -23.96
CA VAL A 593 -7.55 1.36 -22.76
C VAL A 593 -9.06 1.39 -23.04
N SER A 594 -9.47 1.85 -24.21
CA SER A 594 -10.89 1.88 -24.61
C SER A 594 -11.36 0.51 -25.14
N ILE A 595 -10.58 -0.16 -26.00
CA ILE A 595 -10.91 -1.49 -26.56
C ILE A 595 -11.08 -2.54 -25.45
N LEU A 596 -10.24 -2.48 -24.42
CA LEU A 596 -10.24 -3.43 -23.30
C LEU A 596 -11.12 -2.98 -22.12
N ALA A 597 -11.89 -1.90 -22.28
CA ALA A 597 -12.82 -1.45 -21.24
C ALA A 597 -13.85 -2.55 -20.92
N GLY A 598 -14.06 -2.82 -19.64
CA GLY A 598 -14.95 -3.90 -19.21
C GLY A 598 -14.35 -5.31 -19.34
N ARG A 599 -13.05 -5.44 -19.54
CA ARG A 599 -12.32 -6.71 -19.55
C ARG A 599 -11.30 -6.76 -18.41
N SER A 600 -11.15 -7.93 -17.83
CA SER A 600 -10.18 -8.18 -16.73
C SER A 600 -8.85 -8.66 -17.34
N VAL A 601 -8.23 -7.82 -18.16
CA VAL A 601 -6.96 -8.12 -18.84
C VAL A 601 -5.96 -6.99 -18.69
N ARG A 602 -4.67 -7.36 -18.74
CA ARG A 602 -3.58 -6.40 -18.60
C ARG A 602 -2.35 -6.83 -19.39
N PHE A 603 -1.70 -5.87 -20.02
CA PHE A 603 -0.36 -6.01 -20.57
C PHE A 603 0.62 -5.17 -19.76
N ALA A 604 1.61 -5.81 -19.19
CA ALA A 604 2.76 -5.20 -18.54
C ALA A 604 3.94 -6.16 -18.68
N VAL A 605 5.11 -5.63 -18.96
CA VAL A 605 6.36 -6.39 -19.07
C VAL A 605 7.45 -5.73 -18.26
N SER A 606 8.28 -6.53 -17.60
CA SER A 606 9.43 -6.06 -16.83
C SER A 606 10.65 -6.93 -17.11
N SER A 607 11.84 -6.39 -16.87
CA SER A 607 13.09 -7.13 -16.94
C SER A 607 13.45 -7.65 -15.54
N ALA A 608 13.35 -8.96 -15.34
CA ALA A 608 13.91 -9.63 -14.17
C ALA A 608 15.36 -10.07 -14.45
N ASN A 609 16.06 -10.60 -13.45
CA ASN A 609 17.46 -10.97 -13.65
C ASN A 609 17.67 -11.93 -14.82
N ASN A 610 16.89 -13.01 -14.90
CA ASN A 610 17.10 -14.10 -15.84
C ASN A 610 15.96 -14.31 -16.84
N GLY A 611 15.15 -13.28 -17.06
CA GLY A 611 14.05 -13.32 -18.03
C GLY A 611 13.24 -12.04 -18.06
N PHE A 612 12.47 -11.85 -19.10
CA PHE A 612 11.40 -10.88 -19.15
C PHE A 612 10.15 -11.49 -18.53
N GLN A 613 9.45 -10.75 -17.70
CA GLN A 613 8.29 -11.21 -16.97
C GLN A 613 7.04 -10.42 -17.32
N MET A 614 5.96 -11.14 -17.60
CA MET A 614 4.61 -10.61 -17.74
C MET A 614 3.73 -11.31 -16.72
N SER A 615 3.00 -10.57 -15.88
CA SER A 615 2.17 -11.17 -14.84
C SER A 615 0.94 -10.32 -14.55
N GLY A 616 -0.08 -10.97 -14.02
CA GLY A 616 -1.33 -10.30 -13.67
C GLY A 616 -2.39 -11.26 -13.18
N THR A 617 -3.60 -10.72 -13.14
CA THR A 617 -4.82 -11.46 -12.83
C THR A 617 -5.82 -11.30 -13.97
N THR A 618 -6.62 -12.33 -14.19
CA THR A 618 -7.73 -12.33 -15.15
C THR A 618 -8.87 -13.19 -14.60
N THR A 619 -9.90 -13.39 -15.38
CA THR A 619 -11.04 -14.25 -15.06
C THR A 619 -11.17 -15.36 -16.11
N PRO A 620 -11.91 -16.44 -15.85
CA PRO A 620 -12.19 -17.47 -16.87
C PRO A 620 -12.76 -16.88 -18.16
N ARG A 621 -13.67 -15.91 -18.04
CA ARG A 621 -14.27 -15.20 -19.19
C ARG A 621 -13.24 -14.51 -20.10
N ASP A 622 -12.20 -13.96 -19.50
CA ASP A 622 -11.22 -13.11 -20.19
C ASP A 622 -9.88 -13.79 -20.42
N LEU A 623 -9.72 -15.08 -20.07
CA LEU A 623 -8.45 -15.82 -20.15
C LEU A 623 -7.89 -15.88 -21.57
N LEU A 624 -8.73 -16.21 -22.58
CA LEU A 624 -8.29 -16.22 -23.97
C LEU A 624 -7.81 -14.85 -24.43
N LEU A 625 -8.56 -13.78 -24.14
CA LEU A 625 -8.18 -12.41 -24.49
C LEU A 625 -6.88 -12.00 -23.79
N GLN A 626 -6.68 -12.43 -22.52
CA GLN A 626 -5.43 -12.20 -21.80
C GLN A 626 -4.24 -12.88 -22.49
N MET A 627 -4.41 -14.13 -22.95
CA MET A 627 -3.36 -14.83 -23.70
C MET A 627 -3.11 -14.20 -25.08
N GLN A 628 -4.14 -13.73 -25.76
CA GLN A 628 -4.03 -12.97 -27.01
C GLN A 628 -3.22 -11.68 -26.80
N LEU A 629 -3.53 -10.93 -25.74
CA LEU A 629 -2.86 -9.68 -25.39
C LEU A 629 -1.37 -9.88 -25.06
N LEU A 630 -1.03 -10.92 -24.30
CA LEU A 630 0.37 -11.28 -24.02
C LEU A 630 1.11 -11.68 -25.29
N THR A 631 0.47 -12.48 -26.15
CA THR A 631 1.06 -12.94 -27.41
C THR A 631 1.32 -11.77 -28.36
N ALA A 632 0.36 -10.85 -28.49
CA ALA A 632 0.53 -9.61 -29.26
C ALA A 632 1.70 -8.76 -28.70
N GLY A 633 1.79 -8.63 -27.35
CA GLY A 633 2.90 -7.89 -26.72
C GLY A 633 4.28 -8.53 -26.95
N ILE A 634 4.37 -9.83 -27.19
CA ILE A 634 5.61 -10.53 -27.56
C ILE A 634 5.92 -10.37 -29.04
N THR A 635 4.91 -10.45 -29.91
CA THR A 635 5.11 -10.52 -31.37
C THR A 635 5.15 -9.15 -32.04
N ASP A 636 4.39 -8.18 -31.49
CA ASP A 636 4.21 -6.86 -32.11
C ASP A 636 4.06 -5.73 -31.06
N PRO A 637 5.07 -5.52 -30.17
CA PRO A 637 5.05 -4.37 -29.27
C PRO A 637 5.13 -3.05 -30.05
N GLY A 638 4.41 -2.03 -29.60
CA GLY A 638 4.17 -0.81 -30.35
C GLY A 638 5.37 0.11 -30.58
N TYR A 639 6.37 0.10 -29.67
CA TYR A 639 7.59 0.93 -29.77
C TYR A 639 7.34 2.43 -30.07
N ARG A 640 6.22 3.01 -29.61
CA ARG A 640 5.88 4.41 -29.88
C ARG A 640 6.70 5.38 -29.02
N PRO A 641 7.14 6.53 -29.59
CA PRO A 641 8.06 7.47 -28.96
C PRO A 641 7.51 8.08 -27.66
N GLU A 642 6.20 8.31 -27.55
CA GLU A 642 5.58 8.90 -26.36
C GLU A 642 5.86 8.11 -25.07
N ALA A 643 6.11 6.81 -25.15
CA ALA A 643 6.50 6.02 -24.00
C ALA A 643 7.95 6.26 -23.57
N VAL A 644 8.85 6.54 -24.51
CA VAL A 644 10.26 6.91 -24.21
C VAL A 644 10.29 8.31 -23.61
N GLU A 645 9.51 9.26 -24.14
CA GLU A 645 9.43 10.62 -23.59
C GLU A 645 8.89 10.63 -22.15
N ARG A 646 7.89 9.80 -21.85
CA ARG A 646 7.44 9.60 -20.45
C ARG A 646 8.55 9.04 -19.57
N PHE A 647 9.32 8.09 -20.06
CA PHE A 647 10.46 7.54 -19.34
C PHE A 647 11.49 8.63 -19.03
N ARG A 648 11.90 9.44 -20.01
CA ARG A 648 12.86 10.54 -19.84
C ARG A 648 12.41 11.58 -18.81
N ARG A 649 11.14 11.99 -18.87
CA ARG A 649 10.55 12.88 -17.84
C ARG A 649 10.62 12.26 -16.44
N GLY A 650 10.52 10.93 -16.32
CA GLY A 650 10.73 10.21 -15.07
C GLY A 650 12.19 10.16 -14.61
N VAL A 651 13.13 10.05 -15.56
CA VAL A 651 14.58 10.06 -15.29
C VAL A 651 15.00 11.38 -14.69
N ALA A 652 14.67 12.50 -15.32
CA ALA A 652 15.01 13.84 -14.81
C ALA A 652 14.54 14.03 -13.36
N GLN A 653 13.29 13.60 -13.06
CA GLN A 653 12.74 13.62 -11.71
C GLN A 653 13.54 12.77 -10.72
N PHE A 654 13.91 11.56 -11.12
CA PHE A 654 14.68 10.65 -10.27
C PHE A 654 16.06 11.25 -9.95
N PHE A 655 16.76 11.79 -10.94
CA PHE A 655 18.09 12.40 -10.75
C PHE A 655 18.05 13.64 -9.86
N ALA A 656 16.98 14.40 -9.91
CA ALA A 656 16.83 15.58 -9.06
C ALA A 656 16.62 15.28 -7.56
N SER A 657 16.34 14.04 -7.18
CA SER A 657 16.09 13.63 -5.78
C SER A 657 16.99 12.49 -5.31
N LEU A 658 18.16 12.30 -5.92
CA LEU A 658 19.04 11.16 -5.65
C LEU A 658 19.49 11.03 -4.19
N ASP A 659 19.66 12.13 -3.50
CA ASP A 659 20.22 12.24 -2.17
C ASP A 659 19.30 12.96 -1.17
N ALA A 660 18.03 13.15 -1.53
CA ALA A 660 17.08 13.91 -0.71
C ALA A 660 16.80 13.27 0.67
N THR A 661 17.06 11.97 0.81
CA THR A 661 16.98 11.26 2.09
C THR A 661 18.16 10.30 2.24
N PRO A 662 18.50 9.89 3.49
CA PRO A 662 19.55 8.90 3.71
C PRO A 662 19.31 7.59 2.94
N GLY A 663 18.05 7.16 2.82
CA GLY A 663 17.67 5.95 2.10
C GLY A 663 17.90 6.04 0.60
N GLN A 664 17.57 7.18 -0.03
CA GLN A 664 17.80 7.43 -1.46
C GLN A 664 19.30 7.51 -1.75
N ALA A 665 20.04 8.28 -0.95
CA ALA A 665 21.50 8.38 -1.07
C ALA A 665 22.19 7.00 -1.00
N LEU A 666 21.79 6.16 -0.04
CA LEU A 666 22.28 4.78 0.05
C LEU A 666 21.90 3.96 -1.18
N GLY A 667 20.63 3.96 -1.56
CA GLY A 667 20.11 3.15 -2.66
C GLY A 667 20.84 3.39 -3.98
N ASN A 668 21.17 4.64 -4.26
CA ASN A 668 21.85 5.04 -5.49
C ASN A 668 23.35 4.71 -5.51
N ASN A 669 23.99 4.52 -4.36
CA ASN A 669 25.42 4.28 -4.24
C ASN A 669 25.78 2.82 -3.90
N ILE A 670 24.92 2.08 -3.19
CA ILE A 670 25.26 0.76 -2.65
C ILE A 670 25.65 -0.26 -3.73
N GLY A 671 24.99 -0.21 -4.88
CA GLY A 671 25.28 -1.12 -5.99
C GLY A 671 26.73 -0.99 -6.48
N ALA A 672 27.19 0.24 -6.70
CA ALA A 672 28.55 0.56 -7.09
C ALA A 672 29.57 0.16 -6.01
N ILE A 673 29.28 0.47 -4.75
CA ILE A 673 30.15 0.14 -3.60
C ILE A 673 30.38 -1.38 -3.50
N LEU A 674 29.31 -2.16 -3.55
CA LEU A 674 29.38 -3.61 -3.36
C LEU A 674 29.94 -4.38 -4.55
N SER A 675 29.99 -3.76 -5.74
CA SER A 675 30.45 -4.39 -6.99
C SER A 675 31.76 -3.81 -7.55
N ASP A 676 32.50 -2.98 -6.78
CA ASP A 676 33.67 -2.25 -7.24
C ASP A 676 33.39 -1.42 -8.50
N GLY A 677 32.22 -0.80 -8.59
CA GLY A 677 31.81 0.04 -9.70
C GLY A 677 31.45 -0.71 -10.98
N ASP A 678 31.12 -2.01 -10.93
CA ASP A 678 30.62 -2.72 -12.11
C ASP A 678 29.39 -2.00 -12.68
N PRO A 679 29.44 -1.54 -13.95
CA PRO A 679 28.37 -0.73 -14.53
C PRO A 679 26.99 -1.42 -14.53
N ARG A 680 26.96 -2.76 -14.56
CA ARG A 680 25.70 -3.52 -14.52
C ARG A 680 24.94 -3.38 -13.21
N PHE A 681 25.60 -2.97 -12.14
CA PHE A 681 25.05 -2.83 -10.79
C PHE A 681 25.17 -1.41 -10.22
N SER A 682 25.68 -0.48 -11.02
CA SER A 682 25.88 0.93 -10.66
C SER A 682 24.84 1.80 -11.37
N LEU A 683 24.41 2.87 -10.71
CA LEU A 683 23.64 3.92 -11.36
C LEU A 683 24.49 4.53 -12.49
N GLN A 684 23.91 4.69 -13.67
CA GLN A 684 24.53 5.36 -14.81
C GLN A 684 24.22 6.86 -14.78
N SER A 685 24.85 7.66 -15.64
CA SER A 685 24.55 9.09 -15.71
C SER A 685 23.18 9.36 -16.33
N GLU A 686 22.58 10.51 -16.01
CA GLU A 686 21.29 10.94 -16.57
C GLU A 686 21.33 10.92 -18.10
N GLU A 687 22.40 11.41 -18.71
CA GLU A 687 22.57 11.43 -20.17
C GLU A 687 22.57 10.01 -20.77
N ALA A 688 23.05 9.01 -20.03
CA ALA A 688 23.01 7.63 -20.49
C ALA A 688 21.58 7.07 -20.54
N TYR A 689 20.73 7.46 -19.60
CA TYR A 689 19.30 7.11 -19.62
C TYR A 689 18.56 7.91 -20.70
N ASP A 690 18.85 9.19 -20.88
CA ASP A 690 18.23 10.03 -21.90
C ASP A 690 18.56 9.61 -23.32
N ALA A 691 19.74 9.02 -23.51
CA ALA A 691 20.15 8.46 -24.81
C ALA A 691 19.44 7.16 -25.20
N LEU A 692 18.68 6.54 -24.30
CA LEU A 692 17.95 5.31 -24.58
C LEU A 692 16.86 5.53 -25.62
N SER A 693 16.64 4.54 -26.48
CA SER A 693 15.63 4.56 -27.50
C SER A 693 15.00 3.18 -27.74
N PHE A 694 13.76 3.16 -28.18
CA PHE A 694 13.09 1.92 -28.60
C PHE A 694 13.73 1.30 -29.85
N GLU A 695 14.36 2.08 -30.70
CA GLU A 695 15.10 1.55 -31.86
C GLU A 695 16.26 0.64 -31.38
N GLN A 696 17.01 1.09 -30.38
CA GLN A 696 18.10 0.28 -29.82
C GLN A 696 17.54 -0.90 -29.04
N LEU A 697 16.58 -0.68 -28.15
CA LEU A 697 15.95 -1.76 -27.40
C LEU A 697 15.44 -2.87 -28.32
N ARG A 698 14.76 -2.51 -29.41
CA ARG A 698 14.26 -3.49 -30.40
C ARG A 698 15.38 -4.34 -30.98
N LYS A 699 16.53 -3.76 -31.30
CA LYS A 699 17.69 -4.53 -31.78
C LYS A 699 18.21 -5.50 -30.72
N ASP A 700 18.22 -5.08 -29.46
CA ASP A 700 18.82 -5.84 -28.38
C ASP A 700 17.95 -7.02 -27.92
N ILE A 701 16.61 -6.87 -27.95
CA ILE A 701 15.69 -7.90 -27.43
C ILE A 701 14.94 -8.69 -28.49
N SER A 702 14.93 -8.28 -29.77
CA SER A 702 14.10 -8.90 -30.82
C SER A 702 14.36 -10.40 -30.99
N ASP A 703 15.62 -10.83 -30.87
CA ASP A 703 15.94 -12.26 -30.94
C ASP A 703 15.31 -13.04 -29.79
N ARG A 704 15.33 -12.51 -28.57
CA ARG A 704 14.74 -13.16 -27.40
C ARG A 704 13.22 -13.20 -27.51
N PHE A 705 12.59 -12.10 -27.97
CA PHE A 705 11.16 -12.04 -28.20
C PHE A 705 10.71 -13.02 -29.30
N ALA A 706 11.51 -13.20 -30.34
CA ALA A 706 11.23 -14.15 -31.42
C ALA A 706 11.53 -15.62 -31.05
N ASN A 707 12.65 -15.89 -30.38
CA ASN A 707 13.21 -17.23 -30.28
C ASN A 707 13.39 -17.74 -28.84
N GLY A 708 13.43 -16.87 -27.83
CA GLY A 708 13.70 -17.24 -26.43
C GLY A 708 12.68 -18.22 -25.86
N ALA A 709 13.11 -19.10 -24.96
CA ALA A 709 12.23 -20.02 -24.26
C ALA A 709 11.13 -19.27 -23.48
N ILE A 710 9.94 -19.85 -23.47
CA ILE A 710 8.79 -19.32 -22.70
C ILE A 710 8.31 -20.39 -21.72
N GLU A 711 8.11 -19.97 -20.49
CA GLU A 711 7.39 -20.72 -19.46
C GLU A 711 6.25 -19.87 -18.92
N ILE A 712 5.04 -20.42 -18.93
CA ILE A 712 3.85 -19.75 -18.40
C ILE A 712 3.23 -20.59 -17.28
N ALA A 713 2.87 -19.94 -16.18
CA ALA A 713 2.13 -20.51 -15.07
C ALA A 713 0.74 -19.88 -15.00
N ILE A 714 -0.28 -20.70 -14.76
CA ILE A 714 -1.68 -20.31 -14.56
C ILE A 714 -2.19 -20.99 -13.29
N VAL A 715 -2.66 -20.19 -12.33
CA VAL A 715 -3.14 -20.65 -11.03
C VAL A 715 -4.49 -20.00 -10.73
N GLY A 716 -5.47 -20.77 -10.27
CA GLY A 716 -6.75 -20.25 -9.85
C GLY A 716 -7.95 -21.06 -10.27
N ASP A 717 -9.09 -20.38 -10.39
CA ASP A 717 -10.37 -20.98 -10.77
C ASP A 717 -10.53 -20.94 -12.29
N PHE A 718 -10.32 -22.06 -12.94
CA PHE A 718 -10.45 -22.21 -14.40
C PHE A 718 -10.67 -23.67 -14.82
N ASP A 719 -11.28 -23.87 -15.97
CA ASP A 719 -11.24 -25.19 -16.61
C ASP A 719 -9.87 -25.44 -17.25
N GLN A 720 -9.25 -26.59 -16.92
CA GLN A 720 -7.90 -26.89 -17.40
C GLN A 720 -7.83 -27.05 -18.93
N GLN A 721 -8.87 -27.59 -19.56
CA GLN A 721 -8.85 -27.76 -21.00
C GLN A 721 -9.02 -26.41 -21.72
N GLU A 722 -9.89 -25.53 -21.22
CA GLU A 722 -10.04 -24.18 -21.75
C GLU A 722 -8.73 -23.38 -21.63
N ALA A 723 -8.01 -23.50 -20.51
CA ALA A 723 -6.72 -22.87 -20.34
C ALA A 723 -5.65 -23.42 -21.31
N ILE A 724 -5.63 -24.74 -21.53
CA ILE A 724 -4.75 -25.37 -22.51
C ILE A 724 -5.06 -24.89 -23.91
N ASP A 725 -6.35 -24.87 -24.28
CA ASP A 725 -6.80 -24.44 -25.61
C ASP A 725 -6.48 -22.97 -25.87
N ALA A 726 -6.65 -22.11 -24.84
CA ALA A 726 -6.31 -20.69 -24.93
C ALA A 726 -4.79 -20.49 -25.16
N VAL A 727 -3.94 -21.20 -24.43
CA VAL A 727 -2.49 -21.13 -24.63
C VAL A 727 -2.09 -21.75 -25.98
N ALA A 728 -2.67 -22.89 -26.37
CA ALA A 728 -2.42 -23.54 -27.65
C ALA A 728 -2.74 -22.63 -28.84
N ALA A 729 -3.88 -21.92 -28.78
CA ALA A 729 -4.34 -21.00 -29.84
C ALA A 729 -3.52 -19.70 -29.93
N THR A 730 -2.71 -19.39 -28.93
CA THR A 730 -1.97 -18.13 -28.80
C THR A 730 -0.46 -18.37 -28.73
N ILE A 731 0.13 -18.38 -27.54
CA ILE A 731 1.58 -18.56 -27.31
C ILE A 731 2.07 -19.90 -27.88
N GLY A 732 1.25 -20.96 -27.79
CA GLY A 732 1.52 -22.27 -28.35
C GLY A 732 1.52 -22.31 -29.89
N ALA A 733 0.82 -21.41 -30.55
CA ALA A 733 0.77 -21.28 -32.02
C ALA A 733 1.99 -20.53 -32.60
N LEU A 734 2.81 -19.88 -31.74
CA LEU A 734 4.00 -19.16 -32.18
C LEU A 734 5.00 -20.08 -32.90
N PRO A 735 5.88 -19.54 -33.76
CA PRO A 735 6.95 -20.30 -34.38
C PRO A 735 7.81 -21.03 -33.34
N LYS A 736 8.56 -22.04 -33.80
CA LYS A 736 9.44 -22.85 -32.94
C LYS A 736 10.41 -21.96 -32.17
N ARG A 737 10.52 -22.22 -30.88
CA ARG A 737 11.34 -21.49 -29.90
C ARG A 737 12.38 -22.38 -29.24
N GLU A 738 13.30 -21.79 -28.49
CA GLU A 738 14.20 -22.53 -27.60
C GLU A 738 13.36 -23.29 -26.56
N THR A 739 13.80 -24.51 -26.21
CA THR A 739 13.10 -25.39 -25.25
C THR A 739 13.57 -25.23 -23.82
N GLU A 740 14.67 -24.48 -23.61
CA GLU A 740 15.30 -24.24 -22.33
C GLU A 740 15.79 -22.79 -22.27
N PHE A 741 15.79 -22.21 -21.07
CA PHE A 741 16.37 -20.89 -20.82
C PHE A 741 17.88 -20.96 -21.01
N GLN A 742 18.45 -19.95 -21.65
CA GLN A 742 19.90 -19.90 -21.89
C GLN A 742 20.63 -19.68 -20.56
N PRO A 743 21.65 -20.48 -20.26
CA PRO A 743 22.34 -20.43 -18.98
C PRO A 743 23.15 -19.14 -18.77
N ARG A 744 23.66 -18.48 -19.81
CA ARG A 744 24.48 -17.24 -19.80
C ARG A 744 25.52 -17.22 -18.69
N GLU A 745 26.36 -18.25 -18.62
CA GLU A 745 27.26 -18.49 -17.51
C GLU A 745 28.18 -17.33 -17.19
N GLU A 746 28.74 -16.69 -18.19
CA GLU A 746 29.64 -15.52 -18.04
C GLU A 746 28.89 -14.28 -17.49
N ALA A 747 27.64 -14.08 -17.88
CA ALA A 747 26.82 -12.99 -17.39
C ALA A 747 26.45 -13.16 -15.90
N ARG A 748 26.48 -14.40 -15.37
CA ARG A 748 26.16 -14.73 -13.97
C ARG A 748 27.31 -14.45 -13.01
N GLU A 749 28.42 -13.92 -13.48
CA GLU A 749 29.50 -13.49 -12.61
C GLU A 749 29.18 -12.14 -11.98
N ARG A 750 29.23 -12.07 -10.65
CA ARG A 750 29.17 -10.86 -9.85
C ARG A 750 30.17 -10.94 -8.71
N THR A 751 31.05 -9.98 -8.64
CA THR A 751 32.04 -9.89 -7.57
C THR A 751 31.47 -9.08 -6.41
N PHE A 752 31.67 -9.56 -5.19
CA PHE A 752 31.49 -8.74 -3.99
C PHE A 752 32.81 -8.02 -3.71
N THR A 753 32.75 -6.72 -3.41
CA THR A 753 33.95 -5.89 -3.15
C THR A 753 34.87 -6.54 -2.11
N ALA A 754 36.19 -6.42 -2.33
CA ALA A 754 37.21 -6.79 -1.33
C ALA A 754 37.55 -5.63 -0.37
N ASP A 755 37.07 -4.42 -0.67
CA ASP A 755 37.33 -3.24 0.16
C ASP A 755 36.49 -3.29 1.44
N ARG A 756 37.12 -3.13 2.61
CA ARG A 756 36.51 -3.13 3.94
C ARG A 756 36.66 -1.79 4.65
N GLU A 757 37.17 -0.77 3.95
CA GLU A 757 37.21 0.58 4.51
C GLU A 757 35.78 1.09 4.74
N LYS A 758 35.62 1.86 5.82
CA LYS A 758 34.33 2.51 6.12
C LYS A 758 34.02 3.53 5.01
N ARG A 759 32.82 3.45 4.47
CA ARG A 759 32.32 4.40 3.45
C ARG A 759 31.37 5.40 4.10
N THR A 760 31.53 6.66 3.71
CA THR A 760 30.58 7.72 4.08
C THR A 760 29.94 8.24 2.80
N ILE A 761 28.60 8.31 2.81
CA ILE A 761 27.77 8.89 1.76
C ILE A 761 27.08 10.09 2.40
N THR A 762 26.89 11.17 1.66
CA THR A 762 26.13 12.33 2.13
C THR A 762 24.72 12.35 1.56
N HIS A 763 23.81 13.00 2.28
CA HIS A 763 22.46 13.30 1.84
C HIS A 763 22.12 14.78 2.11
N SER A 764 21.21 15.33 1.32
CA SER A 764 20.76 16.72 1.40
C SER A 764 19.51 16.93 2.29
N GLY A 765 18.97 15.86 2.86
CA GLY A 765 17.81 15.90 3.76
C GLY A 765 18.13 16.45 5.16
N GLU A 766 17.24 16.15 6.13
CA GLU A 766 17.31 16.71 7.49
C GLU A 766 18.63 16.45 8.20
N PRO A 767 19.17 17.44 8.95
CA PRO A 767 20.53 17.40 9.50
C PRO A 767 20.70 16.40 10.66
N ASP A 768 19.63 15.98 11.30
CA ASP A 768 19.62 14.99 12.41
C ASP A 768 19.47 13.55 11.92
N GLN A 769 19.20 13.32 10.63
CA GLN A 769 19.01 11.99 10.07
C GLN A 769 20.35 11.36 9.65
N ALA A 770 20.55 10.12 10.03
CA ALA A 770 21.66 9.30 9.55
C ALA A 770 21.21 7.84 9.37
N LEU A 771 21.98 7.08 8.58
CA LEU A 771 21.68 5.68 8.33
C LEU A 771 22.96 4.83 8.40
N ILE A 772 22.87 3.71 9.11
CA ILE A 772 23.92 2.69 9.17
C ILE A 772 23.54 1.54 8.25
N ARG A 773 24.43 1.18 7.34
CA ARG A 773 24.32 -0.03 6.54
C ARG A 773 25.56 -0.88 6.73
N ILE A 774 25.37 -2.13 7.18
CA ILE A 774 26.45 -3.10 7.30
C ILE A 774 26.12 -4.30 6.41
N VAL A 775 27.05 -4.69 5.57
CA VAL A 775 26.85 -5.77 4.60
C VAL A 775 27.99 -6.77 4.70
N TRP A 776 27.64 -8.05 4.86
CA TRP A 776 28.60 -9.15 4.77
C TRP A 776 28.36 -9.97 3.52
N PRO A 777 29.43 -10.45 2.84
CA PRO A 777 29.26 -11.43 1.78
C PRO A 777 28.80 -12.78 2.33
N THR A 778 27.90 -13.43 1.60
CA THR A 778 27.47 -14.79 1.88
C THR A 778 27.62 -15.66 0.64
N THR A 779 27.11 -16.86 0.65
CA THR A 779 27.05 -17.76 -0.52
C THR A 779 25.81 -17.46 -1.38
N ASP A 780 25.73 -18.13 -2.54
CA ASP A 780 24.51 -18.16 -3.35
C ASP A 780 23.46 -19.18 -2.82
N ASP A 781 22.30 -19.21 -3.45
CA ASP A 781 21.18 -20.11 -3.08
C ASP A 781 21.32 -21.53 -3.63
N SER A 782 22.52 -22.03 -3.94
CA SER A 782 22.73 -23.41 -4.38
C SER A 782 22.56 -24.43 -3.23
N ASN A 783 22.85 -24.03 -1.99
CA ASN A 783 22.69 -24.85 -0.79
C ASN A 783 21.44 -24.44 0.00
N HIS A 784 20.35 -25.21 -0.11
CA HIS A 784 19.09 -24.91 0.57
C HIS A 784 19.20 -24.92 2.11
N ALA A 785 19.98 -25.84 2.70
CA ALA A 785 20.17 -25.89 4.15
C ALA A 785 20.88 -24.63 4.68
N GLU A 786 21.82 -24.12 3.91
CA GLU A 786 22.53 -22.88 4.25
C GLU A 786 21.64 -21.65 4.11
N ASN A 787 20.77 -21.60 3.10
CA ASN A 787 19.77 -20.57 2.96
C ASN A 787 18.85 -20.54 4.19
N ILE A 788 18.36 -21.68 4.66
CA ILE A 788 17.53 -21.78 5.86
C ILE A 788 18.28 -21.29 7.11
N ARG A 789 19.53 -21.70 7.31
CA ARG A 789 20.34 -21.25 8.45
C ARG A 789 20.54 -19.73 8.44
N LEU A 790 20.86 -19.16 7.28
CA LEU A 790 21.05 -17.71 7.14
C LEU A 790 19.73 -16.93 7.27
N SER A 791 18.62 -17.50 6.82
CA SER A 791 17.30 -16.91 7.02
C SER A 791 16.91 -16.87 8.50
N LEU A 792 17.20 -17.95 9.23
CA LEU A 792 16.96 -18.00 10.67
C LEU A 792 17.91 -17.08 11.45
N LEU A 793 19.20 -17.04 11.09
CA LEU A 793 20.16 -16.10 11.64
C LEU A 793 19.70 -14.64 11.43
N ALA A 794 19.16 -14.30 10.25
CA ALA A 794 18.66 -12.95 9.99
C ALA A 794 17.49 -12.58 10.91
N ARG A 795 16.59 -13.51 11.21
CA ARG A 795 15.51 -13.28 12.17
C ARG A 795 16.01 -13.16 13.60
N VAL A 796 16.98 -13.99 14.01
CA VAL A 796 17.63 -13.86 15.31
C VAL A 796 18.33 -12.49 15.46
N VAL A 797 19.04 -12.05 14.42
CA VAL A 797 19.66 -10.71 14.39
C VAL A 797 18.59 -9.61 14.44
N GLN A 798 17.47 -9.77 13.73
CA GLN A 798 16.34 -8.84 13.76
C GLN A 798 15.78 -8.68 15.19
N ILE A 799 15.50 -9.78 15.88
CA ILE A 799 15.02 -9.78 17.27
C ILE A 799 16.03 -9.07 18.19
N ARG A 800 17.31 -9.43 18.08
CA ARG A 800 18.35 -8.83 18.92
C ARG A 800 18.59 -7.34 18.63
N LEU A 801 18.43 -6.89 17.38
CA LEU A 801 18.49 -5.47 17.02
C LEU A 801 17.35 -4.69 17.66
N GLN A 802 16.14 -5.25 17.67
CA GLN A 802 14.98 -4.63 18.33
C GLN A 802 15.22 -4.51 19.84
N GLU A 803 15.62 -5.59 20.49
CA GLU A 803 15.92 -5.60 21.91
C GLU A 803 17.00 -4.56 22.28
N VAL A 804 18.14 -4.53 21.59
CA VAL A 804 19.27 -3.66 21.93
C VAL A 804 19.06 -2.20 21.51
N LEU A 805 18.65 -1.95 20.26
CA LEU A 805 18.61 -0.57 19.74
C LEU A 805 17.30 0.14 20.03
N ARG A 806 16.18 -0.59 20.00
CA ARG A 806 14.86 -0.03 20.25
C ARG A 806 14.52 -0.07 21.74
N GLU A 807 14.53 -1.25 22.37
CA GLU A 807 14.01 -1.41 23.74
C GLU A 807 15.00 -0.98 24.82
N GLU A 808 16.31 -1.30 24.69
CA GLU A 808 17.31 -0.95 25.70
C GLU A 808 17.83 0.48 25.55
N LEU A 809 18.10 0.92 24.31
CA LEU A 809 18.77 2.20 24.05
C LEU A 809 17.84 3.31 23.55
N GLY A 810 16.67 3.00 23.00
CA GLY A 810 15.75 3.99 22.41
C GLY A 810 16.33 4.78 21.25
N GLN A 811 17.29 4.23 20.50
CA GLN A 811 18.07 4.94 19.48
C GLN A 811 17.52 4.78 18.05
N ALA A 812 16.70 3.76 17.81
CA ALA A 812 16.17 3.47 16.50
C ALA A 812 14.73 2.97 16.57
N TYR A 813 13.89 3.50 15.71
CA TYR A 813 12.48 3.07 15.61
C TYR A 813 12.34 1.69 14.97
N SER A 814 12.98 1.47 13.82
CA SER A 814 12.81 0.24 13.03
C SER A 814 14.14 -0.31 12.49
N PRO A 815 14.99 -0.89 13.36
CA PRO A 815 16.21 -1.55 12.90
C PRO A 815 15.87 -2.82 12.11
N GLY A 816 16.61 -3.12 11.04
CA GLY A 816 16.36 -4.24 10.16
C GLY A 816 17.54 -5.14 9.88
N ALA A 817 17.29 -6.46 9.80
CA ALA A 817 18.27 -7.46 9.33
C ALA A 817 17.65 -8.40 8.29
N ASN A 818 18.41 -8.70 7.23
CA ASN A 818 17.98 -9.67 6.23
C ASN A 818 19.16 -10.42 5.58
N SER A 819 18.89 -11.63 5.11
CA SER A 819 19.80 -12.42 4.30
C SER A 819 19.23 -12.57 2.88
N SER A 820 20.07 -12.39 1.86
CA SER A 820 19.70 -12.50 0.45
C SER A 820 20.75 -13.33 -0.30
N LEU A 821 20.41 -14.58 -0.61
CA LEU A 821 21.22 -15.48 -1.39
C LEU A 821 20.76 -15.50 -2.84
N SER A 822 21.66 -15.29 -3.78
CA SER A 822 21.31 -15.16 -5.19
C SER A 822 21.07 -16.51 -5.85
N ARG A 823 19.98 -16.63 -6.62
CA ARG A 823 19.78 -17.72 -7.59
C ARG A 823 20.37 -17.41 -8.96
N THR A 824 20.68 -16.15 -9.21
CA THR A 824 21.18 -15.67 -10.51
C THR A 824 22.70 -15.55 -10.52
N TRP A 825 23.27 -14.92 -9.52
CA TRP A 825 24.69 -14.61 -9.43
C TRP A 825 25.39 -15.70 -8.63
N ARG A 826 26.35 -16.39 -9.25
CA ARG A 826 27.06 -17.51 -8.63
C ARG A 826 27.97 -17.09 -7.50
N GLY A 827 27.96 -17.83 -6.41
CA GLY A 827 28.74 -17.54 -5.22
C GLY A 827 28.41 -16.20 -4.56
N TYR A 828 27.33 -15.55 -4.96
CA TYR A 828 26.96 -14.22 -4.47
C TYR A 828 25.71 -14.24 -3.57
N GLY A 829 25.87 -13.67 -2.41
CA GLY A 829 24.80 -13.38 -1.48
C GLY A 829 25.26 -12.31 -0.49
N THR A 830 24.31 -11.76 0.23
CA THR A 830 24.57 -10.73 1.25
C THR A 830 23.77 -10.99 2.51
N PHE A 831 24.40 -10.72 3.65
CA PHE A 831 23.71 -10.52 4.91
C PHE A 831 23.75 -9.03 5.25
N ASN A 832 22.62 -8.44 5.60
CA ASN A 832 22.46 -7.01 5.70
C ASN A 832 21.88 -6.59 7.04
N ILE A 833 22.42 -5.52 7.61
CA ILE A 833 21.80 -4.75 8.70
C ILE A 833 21.60 -3.32 8.19
N ASN A 834 20.41 -2.75 8.47
CA ASN A 834 20.05 -1.39 8.11
C ASN A 834 19.37 -0.71 9.30
N VAL A 835 19.87 0.46 9.74
CA VAL A 835 19.36 1.16 10.92
C VAL A 835 19.38 2.66 10.67
N ALA A 836 18.20 3.29 10.73
CA ALA A 836 18.08 4.75 10.79
C ALA A 836 18.33 5.19 12.25
N VAL A 837 19.13 6.22 12.41
CA VAL A 837 19.54 6.75 13.72
C VAL A 837 19.67 8.26 13.68
N ASP A 838 19.69 8.88 14.84
CA ASP A 838 20.15 10.26 14.99
C ASP A 838 21.64 10.36 14.62
N TYR A 839 21.99 11.42 13.89
CA TYR A 839 23.37 11.65 13.49
C TYR A 839 24.33 11.68 14.70
N GLU A 840 23.92 12.30 15.82
CA GLU A 840 24.72 12.36 17.04
C GLU A 840 24.91 10.99 17.70
N GLN A 841 23.99 10.06 17.47
CA GLN A 841 24.02 8.71 18.07
C GLN A 841 24.68 7.66 17.17
N LEU A 842 25.10 8.02 15.97
CA LEU A 842 25.58 7.11 14.93
C LEU A 842 26.73 6.20 15.39
N ASP A 843 27.72 6.72 16.11
CA ASP A 843 28.86 5.93 16.59
C ASP A 843 28.46 5.00 17.76
N ALA A 844 27.55 5.44 18.63
CA ALA A 844 27.02 4.62 19.74
C ALA A 844 26.20 3.45 19.20
N ALA A 845 25.29 3.71 18.26
CA ALA A 845 24.48 2.67 17.60
C ALA A 845 25.35 1.66 16.83
N ASN A 846 26.34 2.14 16.09
CA ASN A 846 27.28 1.27 15.39
C ASN A 846 28.06 0.34 16.36
N SER A 847 28.48 0.89 17.50
CA SER A 847 29.17 0.12 18.55
C SER A 847 28.26 -0.92 19.18
N ALA A 848 27.01 -0.58 19.44
CA ALA A 848 25.99 -1.50 19.99
C ALA A 848 25.71 -2.65 19.00
N ILE A 849 25.52 -2.36 17.70
CA ILE A 849 25.33 -3.37 16.65
C ILE A 849 26.52 -4.34 16.63
N MET A 850 27.74 -3.82 16.62
CA MET A 850 28.92 -4.68 16.55
C MET A 850 29.13 -5.48 17.84
N GLY A 851 28.77 -4.93 19.01
CA GLY A 851 28.75 -5.64 20.29
C GLY A 851 27.73 -6.78 20.30
N MET A 852 26.52 -6.54 19.81
CA MET A 852 25.46 -7.54 19.67
C MET A 852 25.91 -8.67 18.72
N ILE A 853 26.48 -8.36 17.56
CA ILE A 853 27.03 -9.36 16.62
C ILE A 853 28.15 -10.18 17.28
N ALA A 854 29.03 -9.57 18.06
CA ALA A 854 30.05 -10.28 18.80
C ALA A 854 29.44 -11.27 19.81
N GLY A 855 28.40 -10.86 20.55
CA GLY A 855 27.64 -11.72 21.45
C GLY A 855 27.00 -12.94 20.73
N LEU A 856 26.36 -12.76 19.61
CA LEU A 856 25.76 -13.84 18.80
C LEU A 856 26.81 -14.86 18.31
N ARG A 857 28.03 -14.42 18.08
CA ARG A 857 29.17 -15.31 17.71
C ARG A 857 29.69 -16.12 18.90
N GLU A 858 29.42 -15.73 20.13
CA GLU A 858 29.73 -16.51 21.35
C GLU A 858 28.65 -17.53 21.65
N GLY A 859 27.36 -17.15 21.53
CA GLY A 859 26.23 -18.04 21.78
C GLY A 859 24.88 -17.38 21.42
N VAL A 860 23.88 -18.23 21.23
CA VAL A 860 22.49 -17.83 20.99
C VAL A 860 21.60 -18.62 21.94
N GLU A 861 20.65 -17.96 22.58
CA GLU A 861 19.69 -18.60 23.47
C GLU A 861 18.65 -19.41 22.68
N LEU A 862 18.17 -20.52 23.24
CA LEU A 862 17.17 -21.38 22.59
C LEU A 862 15.87 -20.61 22.36
N ASP A 863 15.41 -19.82 23.34
CA ASP A 863 14.19 -19.03 23.23
C ASP A 863 14.23 -18.06 22.04
N THR A 864 15.34 -17.37 21.82
CA THR A 864 15.51 -16.48 20.66
C THR A 864 15.43 -17.23 19.33
N VAL A 865 15.99 -18.46 19.29
CA VAL A 865 15.89 -19.31 18.08
C VAL A 865 14.46 -19.78 17.87
N ASP A 866 13.73 -20.13 18.94
CA ASP A 866 12.34 -20.59 18.86
C ASP A 866 11.41 -19.45 18.44
N ARG A 867 11.56 -18.24 18.96
CA ARG A 867 10.88 -17.03 18.53
C ARG A 867 11.14 -16.70 17.06
N ALA A 868 12.37 -16.87 16.59
CA ALA A 868 12.72 -16.67 15.18
C ALA A 868 12.15 -17.74 14.26
N ARG A 869 12.02 -18.99 14.75
CA ARG A 869 11.57 -20.17 14.01
C ARG A 869 10.07 -20.20 13.79
N ALA A 870 9.27 -19.89 14.81
CA ALA A 870 7.83 -20.08 14.79
C ALA A 870 7.14 -19.30 13.64
N PRO A 871 7.39 -18.01 13.37
CA PRO A 871 6.80 -17.33 12.24
C PRO A 871 7.25 -17.86 10.87
N LEU A 872 8.45 -18.47 10.79
CA LEU A 872 8.90 -19.11 9.56
C LEU A 872 8.08 -20.37 9.25
N LEU A 873 7.81 -21.19 10.25
CA LEU A 873 7.01 -22.40 10.09
C LEU A 873 5.57 -22.06 9.70
N GLU A 874 4.93 -21.11 10.40
CA GLU A 874 3.59 -20.62 10.07
C GLU A 874 3.50 -20.11 8.62
N ARG A 875 4.55 -19.45 8.13
CA ARG A 875 4.60 -19.01 6.73
C ARG A 875 4.56 -20.19 5.75
N TYR A 876 5.24 -21.29 6.03
CA TYR A 876 5.20 -22.49 5.18
C TYR A 876 3.84 -23.20 5.26
N ASP A 877 3.24 -23.28 6.44
CA ASP A 877 1.92 -23.90 6.64
C ASP A 877 0.82 -23.08 5.93
N ASN A 878 0.94 -21.77 5.90
CA ASN A 878 -0.02 -20.89 5.26
C ASN A 878 0.27 -20.62 3.76
N LEU A 879 1.41 -21.05 3.22
CA LEU A 879 1.84 -20.69 1.86
C LEU A 879 0.78 -21.07 0.81
N LEU A 880 0.26 -22.29 0.87
CA LEU A 880 -0.70 -22.82 -0.11
C LEU A 880 -2.14 -22.43 0.15
N LYS A 881 -2.41 -21.61 1.15
CA LYS A 881 -3.74 -21.03 1.42
C LYS A 881 -4.04 -19.80 0.55
N THR A 882 -3.12 -19.40 -0.30
CA THR A 882 -3.26 -18.22 -1.17
C THR A 882 -2.85 -18.53 -2.62
N LEU A 883 -3.46 -17.82 -3.59
CA LEU A 883 -3.06 -17.93 -4.99
C LEU A 883 -1.60 -17.53 -5.21
N GLY A 884 -1.12 -16.51 -4.49
CA GLY A 884 0.28 -16.07 -4.57
C GLY A 884 1.27 -17.13 -4.09
N GLY A 885 0.93 -17.85 -3.03
CA GLY A 885 1.72 -18.98 -2.54
C GLY A 885 1.80 -20.11 -3.55
N TRP A 886 0.68 -20.50 -4.14
CA TRP A 886 0.65 -21.47 -5.24
C TRP A 886 1.47 -20.99 -6.44
N MET A 887 1.29 -19.74 -6.86
CA MET A 887 2.07 -19.17 -7.97
C MET A 887 3.57 -19.26 -7.72
N SER A 888 4.03 -19.12 -6.48
CA SER A 888 5.44 -19.22 -6.12
C SER A 888 6.05 -20.61 -6.37
N LEU A 889 5.22 -21.66 -6.39
CA LEU A 889 5.63 -23.04 -6.68
C LEU A 889 5.38 -23.45 -8.13
N VAL A 890 4.32 -22.94 -8.74
CA VAL A 890 3.91 -23.26 -10.12
C VAL A 890 4.75 -22.50 -11.15
N ASP A 891 5.14 -21.28 -10.82
CA ASP A 891 6.06 -20.50 -11.63
C ASP A 891 7.41 -21.21 -11.76
N ASN A 892 7.88 -21.40 -12.98
CA ASN A 892 9.13 -22.13 -13.30
C ASN A 892 9.15 -23.60 -12.85
N ALA A 893 8.01 -24.27 -12.69
CA ALA A 893 7.96 -25.66 -12.21
C ALA A 893 8.65 -26.67 -13.16
N GLN A 894 8.90 -26.29 -14.41
CA GLN A 894 9.64 -27.13 -15.38
C GLN A 894 11.11 -26.71 -15.48
N SER A 895 11.42 -25.42 -15.44
CA SER A 895 12.80 -24.91 -15.54
C SER A 895 13.56 -24.93 -14.22
N GLU A 896 12.87 -24.94 -13.07
CA GLU A 896 13.45 -24.96 -11.71
C GLU A 896 12.79 -26.09 -10.87
N ALA A 897 12.90 -27.32 -11.30
CA ALA A 897 12.20 -28.48 -10.70
C ALA A 897 12.54 -28.74 -9.21
N GLU A 898 13.73 -28.32 -8.75
CA GLU A 898 14.13 -28.43 -7.34
C GLU A 898 13.29 -27.58 -6.38
N ARG A 899 12.54 -26.62 -6.87
CA ARG A 899 11.71 -25.70 -6.06
C ARG A 899 10.69 -26.46 -5.20
N LEU A 900 10.08 -27.48 -5.72
CA LEU A 900 9.14 -28.34 -4.98
C LEU A 900 9.82 -29.12 -3.86
N GLU A 901 11.00 -29.68 -4.11
CA GLU A 901 11.77 -30.42 -3.09
C GLU A 901 12.19 -29.49 -1.94
N ARG A 902 12.55 -28.24 -2.26
CA ARG A 902 12.86 -27.22 -1.27
C ARG A 902 11.65 -26.89 -0.41
N TYR A 903 10.47 -26.74 -1.01
CA TYR A 903 9.24 -26.50 -0.26
C TYR A 903 8.96 -27.61 0.76
N PHE A 904 8.99 -28.89 0.34
CA PHE A 904 8.70 -30.02 1.23
C PHE A 904 9.77 -30.24 2.30
N SER A 905 11.03 -29.94 2.01
CA SER A 905 12.11 -30.15 2.97
C SER A 905 12.27 -28.99 3.97
N ALA A 906 11.82 -27.79 3.65
CA ALA A 906 12.05 -26.59 4.46
C ALA A 906 11.55 -26.71 5.90
N PRO A 907 10.30 -27.13 6.22
CA PRO A 907 9.84 -27.21 7.59
C PRO A 907 10.69 -28.17 8.46
N VAL A 908 11.12 -29.30 7.89
CA VAL A 908 11.99 -30.27 8.58
C VAL A 908 13.36 -29.66 8.84
N MET A 909 13.92 -28.94 7.87
CA MET A 909 15.22 -28.30 7.99
C MET A 909 15.16 -27.13 8.99
N ILE A 910 14.10 -26.30 8.98
CA ILE A 910 13.90 -25.22 9.93
C ILE A 910 13.85 -25.75 11.36
N ASN A 911 13.08 -26.83 11.60
CA ASN A 911 12.99 -27.45 12.92
C ASN A 911 14.31 -28.08 13.40
N ALA A 912 15.16 -28.52 12.48
CA ALA A 912 16.45 -29.13 12.81
C ALA A 912 17.56 -28.15 13.18
N VAL A 913 17.39 -26.82 12.88
CA VAL A 913 18.42 -25.81 13.19
C VAL A 913 18.51 -25.63 14.71
N THR A 914 19.69 -25.74 15.25
CA THR A 914 20.00 -25.58 16.68
C THR A 914 20.59 -24.20 17.00
N PRO A 915 20.62 -23.76 18.26
CA PRO A 915 21.36 -22.55 18.65
C PRO A 915 22.84 -22.57 18.22
N ASP A 916 23.47 -23.75 18.27
CA ASP A 916 24.85 -23.93 17.82
C ASP A 916 24.99 -23.69 16.31
N ASP A 917 24.03 -24.14 15.49
CA ASP A 917 24.04 -23.90 14.03
C ASP A 917 23.93 -22.41 13.72
N VAL A 918 23.09 -21.67 14.46
CA VAL A 918 22.92 -20.21 14.30
C VAL A 918 24.19 -19.48 14.74
N ARG A 919 24.78 -19.85 15.88
CA ARG A 919 26.07 -19.31 16.31
C ARG A 919 27.17 -19.58 15.29
N ASP A 920 27.26 -20.79 14.76
CA ASP A 920 28.30 -21.16 13.80
C ASP A 920 28.12 -20.46 12.46
N ALA A 921 26.88 -20.21 12.02
CA ALA A 921 26.58 -19.33 10.88
C ALA A 921 27.02 -17.88 11.16
N ALA A 922 26.73 -17.33 12.36
CA ALA A 922 27.20 -16.01 12.76
C ALA A 922 28.72 -15.92 12.77
N ARG A 923 29.43 -16.97 13.25
CA ARG A 923 30.90 -17.03 13.19
C ARG A 923 31.44 -17.06 11.79
N THR A 924 30.77 -17.79 10.90
CA THR A 924 31.20 -17.96 9.51
C THR A 924 31.02 -16.70 8.71
N TYR A 925 29.86 -16.06 8.81
CA TYR A 925 29.46 -14.97 7.90
C TYR A 925 29.54 -13.57 8.51
N LEU A 926 29.33 -13.40 9.82
CA LEU A 926 29.27 -12.08 10.43
C LEU A 926 30.58 -11.69 11.10
N SER A 927 31.71 -11.96 10.44
CA SER A 927 33.03 -11.54 10.91
C SER A 927 33.16 -10.00 10.83
N PRO A 928 33.58 -9.30 11.93
CA PRO A 928 33.76 -7.86 11.90
C PRO A 928 34.78 -7.37 10.84
N GLN A 929 35.72 -8.20 10.45
CA GLN A 929 36.73 -7.90 9.44
C GLN A 929 36.19 -8.00 8.00
N ASP A 930 35.12 -8.78 7.81
CA ASP A 930 34.56 -8.99 6.47
C ASP A 930 33.37 -8.05 6.18
N ALA A 931 32.99 -7.21 7.15
CA ALA A 931 31.90 -6.26 7.04
C ALA A 931 32.24 -5.06 6.13
N VAL A 932 31.45 -4.80 5.13
CA VAL A 932 31.39 -3.50 4.45
C VAL A 932 30.49 -2.58 5.28
N ARG A 933 31.06 -1.49 5.78
CA ARG A 933 30.36 -0.53 6.63
C ARG A 933 30.11 0.76 5.87
N ILE A 934 28.85 1.13 5.74
CA ILE A 934 28.43 2.35 5.06
C ILE A 934 27.66 3.19 6.07
N GLN A 935 28.01 4.46 6.14
CA GLN A 935 27.28 5.48 6.89
C GLN A 935 26.76 6.52 5.92
N VAL A 936 25.49 6.86 6.05
CA VAL A 936 24.90 7.97 5.33
C VAL A 936 24.69 9.09 6.34
N VAL A 937 25.23 10.27 6.06
CA VAL A 937 25.25 11.42 6.99
C VAL A 937 24.83 12.69 6.26
N PRO A 938 24.30 13.71 6.95
CA PRO A 938 23.95 14.97 6.30
C PRO A 938 25.19 15.68 5.72
N GLU A 939 25.04 16.35 4.59
CA GLU A 939 26.14 17.09 3.93
C GLU A 939 26.83 18.08 4.84
N GLN A 940 26.09 18.74 5.71
CA GLN A 940 26.60 19.72 6.68
C GLN A 940 27.62 19.11 7.64
N ALA A 941 27.51 17.82 7.95
CA ALA A 941 28.42 17.10 8.84
C ALA A 941 29.82 16.86 8.24
N THR A 942 29.97 16.97 6.93
CA THR A 942 31.25 16.79 6.23
C THR A 942 31.97 18.12 5.94
N ALA A 943 31.31 19.25 6.22
CA ALA A 943 31.85 20.59 6.01
C ALA A 943 32.64 21.13 7.21
N GLU A 944 32.58 20.50 8.39
CA GLU A 944 33.41 20.73 9.57
C GLU A 944 34.63 19.79 9.58
#